data_4fd07749308a3dc486cb74ebe42db707
#
_entry.id   4fd07749308a3dc486cb74ebe42db707
#
_cell.length_a   1.000
_cell.length_b   1.000
_cell.length_c   1.000
_cell.angle_alpha   90.00
_cell.angle_beta   90.00
_cell.angle_gamma   90.00
#
_symmetry.space_group_name_H-M   'P 1'
#
loop_
_entity.id
_entity.type
_entity.pdbx_description
1 polymer ?
#
loop_
_entity_poly.entity_id
_entity_poly.type
_entity_poly.pdbx_seq_one_letter_code
_entity_poly.pdbx_strand_id
1 'polypeptide(L)'
;MDFKISSKFQPTGDQPEAIRQLTDGVMNGERAQVLLGVTGSGKTFTMANVIANVGRPTLILSHNKTLAAQLYEEMKSFFPDNAVEYYVSYYDYYQPEAYLPSSDTYIEKDLAINEDIDKLRLSAVSALLSGRKDVVVVSSVSCIYGMGGPTAMANSVISVKKGDIVERNAFLRKLVNALYLRNDLELTRGTFRVKGDTVDVFMAYSDNVLRITWWDDEIDSIEEVDSVTFKRIAEFADYKIYPANLFVTSKEQTESAIRLIQDDLLKQVDFFESVGDHIRAQRIKERVEYDMEMIKELGHCSGIENYSRYFDGREPGQRPYCLLDFFPKDFLMFIDESHVSVPQISAMYGGDRARKQNLVEYGFRLPAAFDNRPLKFDEFMDMVNQVVYVSATPADFELEEAGGVVVEQIIRPTGLLDPVIEVRPSENQIDDLFEEIVQCREHDSRVLVTTLTKRMAEELTEYLLAHDVRANYIHSDVATLDRVKIMNDLRAGMYDVLVGVNLLREGLDLPEVSLVAILDADKEGFLRSHRSLTQTAGRAARNVNGKVIMYADKITESMQRTIDETARRRQLQLKYNADHGIVPQQIRKDIKGALSGFMDSMKSAESSAPLSTSQTRTTSTPYRPYIEPEPAAFAADPVVKRMTRKQLEKSIADTTELMKEAAKNLDFLQAAQYRDEIVRLQEELEGKE
;
A
#
# COMPACT_ATOMS: atom_id res chain seq x y z
N MET A 1 5.39 14.57 -23.89
CA MET A 1 4.89 13.46 -24.73
C MET A 1 3.44 13.24 -24.38
N ASP A 2 2.64 12.74 -25.31
CA ASP A 2 1.25 12.40 -25.05
C ASP A 2 1.16 10.94 -24.67
N PHE A 3 0.13 10.56 -23.92
CA PHE A 3 -0.13 9.17 -23.62
C PHE A 3 -0.52 8.39 -24.87
N LYS A 4 0.07 7.20 -25.06
CA LYS A 4 -0.24 6.31 -26.18
C LYS A 4 -0.59 4.93 -25.62
N ILE A 5 -1.85 4.53 -25.77
CA ILE A 5 -2.29 3.20 -25.38
C ILE A 5 -1.81 2.17 -26.41
N SER A 6 -1.12 1.14 -25.90
CA SER A 6 -0.80 -0.08 -26.64
C SER A 6 -1.71 -1.20 -26.12
N SER A 7 -2.71 -1.60 -26.90
CA SER A 7 -3.60 -2.68 -26.50
C SER A 7 -4.10 -3.44 -27.71
N LYS A 8 -4.23 -4.76 -27.56
CA LYS A 8 -4.88 -5.64 -28.54
C LYS A 8 -6.42 -5.60 -28.42
N PHE A 9 -6.91 -5.01 -27.32
CA PHE A 9 -8.34 -4.93 -27.01
C PHE A 9 -8.91 -3.57 -27.41
N GLN A 10 -10.18 -3.57 -27.78
CA GLN A 10 -10.97 -2.37 -27.96
C GLN A 10 -12.01 -2.28 -26.85
N PRO A 11 -12.44 -1.07 -26.45
CA PRO A 11 -13.50 -0.91 -25.47
C PRO A 11 -14.80 -1.58 -25.92
N THR A 12 -15.39 -2.40 -25.06
CA THR A 12 -16.62 -3.17 -25.32
C THR A 12 -17.58 -3.10 -24.13
N GLY A 13 -18.83 -3.49 -24.35
CA GLY A 13 -19.86 -3.44 -23.30
C GLY A 13 -20.14 -2.02 -22.84
N ASP A 14 -20.08 -1.79 -21.54
CA ASP A 14 -20.30 -0.47 -20.93
C ASP A 14 -19.05 0.42 -21.00
N GLN A 15 -17.87 -0.14 -21.35
CA GLN A 15 -16.59 0.59 -21.33
C GLN A 15 -16.60 1.86 -22.21
N PRO A 16 -17.10 1.86 -23.47
CA PRO A 16 -17.12 3.07 -24.31
C PRO A 16 -17.86 4.22 -23.65
N GLU A 17 -19.03 3.93 -23.08
CA GLU A 17 -19.86 4.93 -22.42
C GLU A 17 -19.25 5.38 -21.08
N ALA A 18 -18.72 4.46 -20.29
CA ALA A 18 -18.01 4.79 -19.05
C ALA A 18 -16.78 5.67 -19.31
N ILE A 19 -15.96 5.34 -20.31
CA ILE A 19 -14.82 6.15 -20.74
C ILE A 19 -15.28 7.56 -21.14
N ARG A 20 -16.33 7.66 -21.93
CA ARG A 20 -16.86 8.96 -22.38
C ARG A 20 -17.33 9.78 -21.19
N GLN A 21 -18.21 9.23 -20.34
CA GLN A 21 -18.77 9.95 -19.19
C GLN A 21 -17.68 10.44 -18.22
N LEU A 22 -16.74 9.56 -17.85
CA LEU A 22 -15.64 9.91 -16.95
C LEU A 22 -14.73 10.97 -17.57
N THR A 23 -14.39 10.84 -18.86
CA THR A 23 -13.58 11.84 -19.57
C THR A 23 -14.28 13.18 -19.63
N ASP A 24 -15.56 13.20 -20.03
CA ASP A 24 -16.37 14.43 -20.10
C ASP A 24 -16.48 15.10 -18.73
N GLY A 25 -16.71 14.32 -17.65
CA GLY A 25 -16.75 14.84 -16.29
C GLY A 25 -15.44 15.49 -15.86
N VAL A 26 -14.29 14.84 -16.14
CA VAL A 26 -12.96 15.45 -15.85
C VAL A 26 -12.76 16.73 -16.67
N MET A 27 -13.10 16.73 -17.95
CA MET A 27 -12.94 17.90 -18.83
C MET A 27 -13.88 19.04 -18.46
N ASN A 28 -15.06 18.74 -17.91
CA ASN A 28 -16.03 19.72 -17.41
C ASN A 28 -15.68 20.26 -16.00
N GLY A 29 -14.65 19.72 -15.37
CA GLY A 29 -14.18 20.19 -14.06
C GLY A 29 -14.90 19.54 -12.86
N GLU A 30 -15.60 18.43 -13.05
CA GLU A 30 -16.19 17.65 -11.95
C GLU A 30 -15.09 17.24 -10.97
N ARG A 31 -15.28 17.57 -9.68
CA ARG A 31 -14.29 17.29 -8.63
C ARG A 31 -14.21 15.81 -8.33
N ALA A 32 -15.34 15.13 -8.25
CA ALA A 32 -15.43 13.73 -7.88
C ALA A 32 -16.39 12.97 -8.78
N GLN A 33 -16.01 11.77 -9.17
CA GLN A 33 -16.82 10.85 -9.95
C GLN A 33 -16.70 9.44 -9.38
N VAL A 34 -17.71 8.60 -9.57
CA VAL A 34 -17.67 7.19 -9.13
C VAL A 34 -17.78 6.29 -10.35
N LEU A 35 -16.82 5.38 -10.52
CA LEU A 35 -16.90 4.24 -11.42
C LEU A 35 -17.32 3.00 -10.63
N LEU A 36 -18.59 2.60 -10.74
CA LEU A 36 -19.07 1.33 -10.24
C LEU A 36 -18.74 0.24 -11.26
N GLY A 37 -17.61 -0.44 -11.06
CA GLY A 37 -17.16 -1.46 -11.98
C GLY A 37 -17.10 -2.84 -11.33
N VAL A 38 -17.89 -3.80 -11.83
CA VAL A 38 -17.85 -5.16 -11.30
C VAL A 38 -16.51 -5.84 -11.57
N THR A 39 -16.21 -6.87 -10.78
CA THR A 39 -14.99 -7.68 -10.99
C THR A 39 -15.02 -8.30 -12.40
N GLY A 40 -13.93 -8.10 -13.15
CA GLY A 40 -13.81 -8.63 -14.52
C GLY A 40 -14.44 -7.78 -15.62
N SER A 41 -15.00 -6.60 -15.32
CA SER A 41 -15.51 -5.67 -16.33
C SER A 41 -14.39 -4.90 -17.07
N GLY A 42 -13.13 -4.99 -16.64
CA GLY A 42 -12.02 -4.28 -17.26
C GLY A 42 -11.83 -2.84 -16.77
N LYS A 43 -12.08 -2.57 -15.48
CA LYS A 43 -11.89 -1.25 -14.84
C LYS A 43 -10.53 -0.62 -15.16
N THR A 44 -9.44 -1.40 -15.05
CA THR A 44 -8.08 -0.92 -15.34
C THR A 44 -7.94 -0.41 -16.77
N PHE A 45 -8.54 -1.10 -17.74
CA PHE A 45 -8.54 -0.68 -19.13
C PHE A 45 -9.35 0.61 -19.35
N THR A 46 -10.49 0.75 -18.66
CA THR A 46 -11.27 2.00 -18.65
C THR A 46 -10.47 3.14 -18.07
N MET A 47 -9.79 2.95 -16.91
CA MET A 47 -8.89 3.95 -16.32
C MET A 47 -7.79 4.37 -17.31
N ALA A 48 -7.13 3.42 -17.97
CA ALA A 48 -6.09 3.70 -18.96
C ALA A 48 -6.60 4.57 -20.12
N ASN A 49 -7.80 4.28 -20.63
CA ASN A 49 -8.41 5.07 -21.70
C ASN A 49 -8.76 6.49 -21.24
N VAL A 50 -9.29 6.67 -20.04
CA VAL A 50 -9.56 7.99 -19.46
C VAL A 50 -8.26 8.77 -19.28
N ILE A 51 -7.21 8.15 -18.76
CA ILE A 51 -5.87 8.77 -18.61
C ILE A 51 -5.35 9.28 -19.95
N ALA A 52 -5.43 8.44 -20.98
CA ALA A 52 -4.98 8.81 -22.33
C ALA A 52 -5.79 9.98 -22.93
N ASN A 53 -7.11 9.98 -22.74
CA ASN A 53 -8.00 11.02 -23.25
C ASN A 53 -7.79 12.36 -22.51
N VAL A 54 -7.55 12.32 -21.20
CA VAL A 54 -7.34 13.51 -20.35
C VAL A 54 -5.96 14.09 -20.53
N GLY A 55 -4.92 13.26 -20.69
CA GLY A 55 -3.54 13.68 -20.97
C GLY A 55 -2.85 14.43 -19.84
N ARG A 56 -3.19 14.13 -18.57
CA ARG A 56 -2.61 14.76 -17.37
C ARG A 56 -1.82 13.76 -16.54
N PRO A 57 -0.79 14.20 -15.77
CA PRO A 57 -0.16 13.38 -14.76
C PRO A 57 -1.22 12.77 -13.84
N THR A 58 -1.10 11.48 -13.60
CA THR A 58 -2.12 10.71 -12.89
C THR A 58 -1.53 9.94 -11.73
N LEU A 59 -2.20 9.98 -10.57
CA LEU A 59 -1.93 9.13 -9.41
C LEU A 59 -3.04 8.07 -9.31
N ILE A 60 -2.65 6.80 -9.28
CA ILE A 60 -3.55 5.68 -8.99
C ILE A 60 -3.21 5.17 -7.60
N LEU A 61 -4.15 5.30 -6.67
CA LEU A 61 -4.02 4.85 -5.30
C LEU A 61 -4.69 3.50 -5.10
N SER A 62 -3.97 2.54 -4.53
CA SER A 62 -4.46 1.22 -4.15
C SER A 62 -4.24 0.96 -2.66
N HIS A 63 -5.08 0.15 -2.03
CA HIS A 63 -5.05 -0.07 -0.58
C HIS A 63 -3.91 -0.99 -0.11
N ASN A 64 -3.24 -1.72 -0.98
CA ASN A 64 -2.09 -2.57 -0.62
C ASN A 64 -1.03 -2.67 -1.73
N LYS A 65 0.17 -3.15 -1.37
CA LYS A 65 1.31 -3.30 -2.28
C LYS A 65 1.05 -4.27 -3.43
N THR A 66 0.37 -5.38 -3.17
CA THR A 66 0.14 -6.44 -4.16
C THR A 66 -0.78 -5.97 -5.28
N LEU A 67 -1.88 -5.29 -4.93
CA LEU A 67 -2.78 -4.68 -5.92
C LEU A 67 -2.11 -3.52 -6.66
N ALA A 68 -1.34 -2.70 -5.96
CA ALA A 68 -0.56 -1.64 -6.60
C ALA A 68 0.43 -2.22 -7.61
N ALA A 69 1.12 -3.34 -7.30
CA ALA A 69 2.01 -4.01 -8.23
C ALA A 69 1.25 -4.54 -9.47
N GLN A 70 0.10 -5.17 -9.28
CA GLN A 70 -0.74 -5.64 -10.37
C GLN A 70 -1.18 -4.47 -11.28
N LEU A 71 -1.66 -3.38 -10.70
CA LEU A 71 -2.07 -2.19 -11.44
C LEU A 71 -0.90 -1.56 -12.20
N TYR A 72 0.29 -1.53 -11.57
CA TYR A 72 1.51 -1.03 -12.19
C TYR A 72 1.85 -1.85 -13.45
N GLU A 73 1.88 -3.18 -13.35
CA GLU A 73 2.14 -4.07 -14.47
C GLU A 73 1.11 -3.89 -15.61
N GLU A 74 -0.18 -3.82 -15.26
CA GLU A 74 -1.25 -3.59 -16.23
C GLU A 74 -1.07 -2.22 -16.91
N MET A 75 -0.84 -1.14 -16.16
CA MET A 75 -0.60 0.20 -16.71
C MET A 75 0.67 0.25 -17.56
N LYS A 76 1.76 -0.41 -17.14
CA LYS A 76 3.00 -0.51 -17.90
C LYS A 76 2.77 -1.22 -19.25
N SER A 77 1.90 -2.23 -19.29
CA SER A 77 1.54 -2.92 -20.53
C SER A 77 0.70 -2.04 -21.47
N PHE A 78 -0.15 -1.16 -20.92
CA PHE A 78 -0.95 -0.21 -21.71
C PHE A 78 -0.15 1.00 -22.18
N PHE A 79 0.86 1.41 -21.42
CA PHE A 79 1.69 2.60 -21.68
C PHE A 79 3.17 2.26 -21.73
N PRO A 80 3.64 1.40 -22.67
CA PRO A 80 5.02 0.95 -22.69
C PRO A 80 6.03 2.08 -22.95
N ASP A 81 5.64 3.14 -23.66
CA ASP A 81 6.50 4.27 -24.06
C ASP A 81 6.38 5.49 -23.11
N ASN A 82 5.44 5.43 -22.14
CA ASN A 82 5.22 6.52 -21.19
C ASN A 82 5.82 6.21 -19.81
N ALA A 83 5.92 7.22 -18.95
CA ALA A 83 6.43 7.03 -17.61
C ALA A 83 5.35 6.41 -16.71
N VAL A 84 5.40 5.12 -16.52
CA VAL A 84 4.59 4.42 -15.51
C VAL A 84 5.51 4.06 -14.37
N GLU A 85 5.20 4.57 -13.18
CA GLU A 85 6.05 4.53 -12.01
C GLU A 85 5.34 3.83 -10.84
N TYR A 86 6.14 3.25 -9.94
CA TYR A 86 5.65 2.50 -8.78
C TYR A 86 6.13 3.15 -7.48
N TYR A 87 5.19 3.48 -6.57
CA TYR A 87 5.51 4.16 -5.34
C TYR A 87 4.77 3.53 -4.15
N VAL A 88 5.43 2.60 -3.46
CA VAL A 88 4.89 1.93 -2.26
C VAL A 88 5.88 2.03 -1.10
N SER A 89 5.51 1.51 0.07
CA SER A 89 6.44 1.41 1.18
C SER A 89 7.65 0.56 0.80
N TYR A 90 8.86 1.08 1.02
CA TYR A 90 10.14 0.44 0.66
C TYR A 90 10.68 -0.50 1.74
N TYR A 91 9.90 -0.75 2.80
CA TYR A 91 10.29 -1.69 3.84
C TYR A 91 9.79 -3.11 3.52
N ASP A 92 10.70 -4.11 3.58
CA ASP A 92 10.34 -5.52 3.59
C ASP A 92 9.88 -5.93 4.98
N TYR A 93 10.50 -5.35 6.00
CA TYR A 93 10.12 -5.47 7.40
C TYR A 93 10.14 -4.08 8.05
N TYR A 94 9.14 -3.80 8.87
CA TYR A 94 9.06 -2.56 9.63
C TYR A 94 8.42 -2.76 10.99
N GLN A 95 9.20 -2.56 12.05
CA GLN A 95 8.72 -2.46 13.41
C GLN A 95 8.84 -1.00 13.85
N PRO A 96 7.73 -0.28 14.02
CA PRO A 96 7.77 1.09 14.47
C PRO A 96 8.27 1.18 15.93
N GLU A 97 9.02 2.23 16.23
CA GLU A 97 9.38 2.60 17.60
C GLU A 97 8.11 2.83 18.43
N ALA A 98 8.02 2.23 19.60
CA ALA A 98 6.88 2.39 20.48
C ALA A 98 7.29 2.28 21.96
N TYR A 99 6.51 2.89 22.84
CA TYR A 99 6.64 2.70 24.28
C TYR A 99 5.31 2.27 24.89
N LEU A 100 5.38 1.26 25.73
CA LEU A 100 4.24 0.64 26.43
C LEU A 100 4.30 0.99 27.92
N PRO A 101 3.57 2.01 28.36
CA PRO A 101 3.61 2.45 29.77
C PRO A 101 3.19 1.37 30.76
N SER A 102 2.28 0.47 30.36
CA SER A 102 1.74 -0.58 31.22
C SER A 102 2.76 -1.64 31.64
N SER A 103 3.76 -1.91 30.79
CA SER A 103 4.82 -2.89 31.02
C SER A 103 6.21 -2.27 31.10
N ASP A 104 6.31 -0.93 31.08
CA ASP A 104 7.58 -0.18 30.98
C ASP A 104 8.50 -0.75 29.88
N THR A 105 7.91 -1.06 28.71
CA THR A 105 8.62 -1.70 27.61
C THR A 105 8.84 -0.70 26.47
N TYR A 106 10.10 -0.41 26.16
CA TYR A 106 10.49 0.31 24.95
C TYR A 106 10.73 -0.69 23.82
N ILE A 107 10.07 -0.46 22.70
CA ILE A 107 10.23 -1.21 21.47
C ILE A 107 11.06 -0.36 20.52
N GLU A 108 12.27 -0.82 20.25
CA GLU A 108 13.15 -0.14 19.31
C GLU A 108 12.65 -0.29 17.88
N LYS A 109 12.87 0.76 17.06
CA LYS A 109 12.60 0.72 15.64
C LYS A 109 13.51 -0.31 14.98
N ASP A 110 12.90 -1.24 14.24
CA ASP A 110 13.63 -2.21 13.41
C ASP A 110 13.04 -2.21 11.99
N LEU A 111 13.90 -2.29 10.98
CA LEU A 111 13.48 -2.21 9.59
C LEU A 111 14.48 -2.89 8.66
N ALA A 112 13.95 -3.41 7.54
CA ALA A 112 14.71 -3.86 6.40
C ALA A 112 14.25 -3.11 5.15
N ILE A 113 15.17 -2.44 4.47
CA ILE A 113 14.88 -1.65 3.25
C ILE A 113 15.04 -2.56 2.03
N ASN A 114 14.07 -2.47 1.12
CA ASN A 114 14.15 -3.07 -0.19
C ASN A 114 14.73 -2.03 -1.17
N GLU A 115 15.95 -2.25 -1.61
CA GLU A 115 16.69 -1.32 -2.49
C GLU A 115 16.03 -1.17 -3.88
N ASP A 116 15.35 -2.20 -4.38
CA ASP A 116 14.67 -2.12 -5.67
C ASP A 116 13.41 -1.28 -5.59
N ILE A 117 12.66 -1.37 -4.49
CA ILE A 117 11.51 -0.49 -4.26
C ILE A 117 11.98 0.94 -4.01
N ASP A 118 13.08 1.15 -3.30
CA ASP A 118 13.65 2.50 -3.10
C ASP A 118 14.06 3.14 -4.43
N LYS A 119 14.70 2.38 -5.33
CA LYS A 119 14.97 2.80 -6.71
C LYS A 119 13.70 3.26 -7.43
N LEU A 120 12.62 2.45 -7.38
CA LEU A 120 11.35 2.78 -8.04
C LEU A 120 10.70 4.04 -7.45
N ARG A 121 10.83 4.27 -6.16
CA ARG A 121 10.36 5.51 -5.52
C ARG A 121 11.14 6.73 -6.00
N LEU A 122 12.46 6.62 -6.09
CA LEU A 122 13.31 7.67 -6.65
C LEU A 122 12.98 7.93 -8.13
N SER A 123 12.72 6.87 -8.92
CA SER A 123 12.28 6.98 -10.32
C SER A 123 10.98 7.77 -10.43
N ALA A 124 9.98 7.45 -9.61
CA ALA A 124 8.69 8.15 -9.61
C ALA A 124 8.84 9.65 -9.32
N VAL A 125 9.62 10.00 -8.31
CA VAL A 125 9.88 11.41 -7.95
C VAL A 125 10.67 12.11 -9.07
N SER A 126 11.67 11.46 -9.67
CA SER A 126 12.44 11.99 -10.77
C SER A 126 11.58 12.24 -12.01
N ALA A 127 10.67 11.31 -12.32
CA ALA A 127 9.72 11.47 -13.43
C ALA A 127 8.80 12.68 -13.23
N LEU A 128 8.27 12.88 -12.01
CA LEU A 128 7.44 14.05 -11.68
C LEU A 128 8.23 15.36 -11.76
N LEU A 129 9.46 15.41 -11.22
CA LEU A 129 10.33 16.57 -11.25
C LEU A 129 10.85 16.91 -12.67
N SER A 130 10.83 15.95 -13.59
CA SER A 130 11.25 16.19 -14.98
C SER A 130 10.33 17.16 -15.72
N GLY A 131 9.11 17.39 -15.23
CA GLY A 131 8.09 18.20 -15.88
C GLY A 131 7.34 17.48 -17.01
N ARG A 132 7.50 16.15 -17.14
CA ARG A 132 6.70 15.32 -18.07
C ARG A 132 5.24 15.39 -17.70
N LYS A 133 4.37 15.39 -18.69
CA LYS A 133 2.91 15.33 -18.50
C LYS A 133 2.35 13.89 -18.62
N ASP A 134 3.13 13.02 -19.23
CA ASP A 134 2.79 11.63 -19.51
C ASP A 134 3.26 10.67 -18.39
N VAL A 135 2.95 11.01 -17.14
CA VAL A 135 3.37 10.26 -15.94
C VAL A 135 2.15 9.64 -15.28
N VAL A 136 2.20 8.32 -15.07
CA VAL A 136 1.25 7.59 -14.21
C VAL A 136 2.03 7.02 -13.03
N VAL A 137 1.67 7.41 -11.81
CA VAL A 137 2.24 6.81 -10.60
C VAL A 137 1.19 5.90 -9.97
N VAL A 138 1.53 4.63 -9.79
CA VAL A 138 0.72 3.68 -9.03
C VAL A 138 1.28 3.58 -7.63
N SER A 139 0.47 3.88 -6.63
CA SER A 139 0.92 3.97 -5.24
C SER A 139 0.02 3.22 -4.27
N SER A 140 0.58 2.84 -3.12
CA SER A 140 -0.21 2.53 -1.92
C SER A 140 -0.41 3.79 -1.07
N VAL A 141 -1.05 3.66 0.09
CA VAL A 141 -1.22 4.78 1.04
C VAL A 141 0.10 5.39 1.53
N SER A 142 1.25 4.78 1.21
CA SER A 142 2.56 5.38 1.50
C SER A 142 2.80 6.75 0.85
N CYS A 143 2.01 7.12 -0.16
CA CYS A 143 2.06 8.44 -0.80
C CYS A 143 1.71 9.61 0.13
N ILE A 144 0.98 9.36 1.23
CA ILE A 144 0.59 10.40 2.20
C ILE A 144 1.60 10.58 3.34
N TYR A 145 2.66 9.76 3.38
CA TYR A 145 3.70 9.86 4.41
C TYR A 145 4.78 10.88 4.05
N GLY A 146 5.42 11.42 5.10
CA GLY A 146 6.43 12.46 4.97
C GLY A 146 7.65 12.05 4.14
N MET A 147 8.10 12.97 3.30
CA MET A 147 9.33 12.87 2.50
C MET A 147 9.98 14.26 2.34
N GLY A 148 11.15 14.33 1.70
CA GLY A 148 11.82 15.60 1.41
C GLY A 148 10.98 16.53 0.53
N GLY A 149 11.13 17.83 0.70
CA GLY A 149 10.35 18.83 -0.04
C GLY A 149 10.73 18.92 -1.52
N PRO A 150 9.76 19.18 -2.42
CA PRO A 150 10.01 19.24 -3.87
C PRO A 150 11.01 20.36 -4.27
N THR A 151 11.00 21.48 -3.56
CA THR A 151 11.92 22.60 -3.83
C THR A 151 13.37 22.22 -3.52
N ALA A 152 13.63 21.54 -2.40
CA ALA A 152 14.97 21.09 -2.04
C ALA A 152 15.49 20.07 -3.05
N MET A 153 14.65 19.13 -3.46
CA MET A 153 15.00 18.16 -4.49
C MET A 153 15.25 18.80 -5.85
N ALA A 154 14.39 19.72 -6.30
CA ALA A 154 14.57 20.43 -7.57
C ALA A 154 15.85 21.25 -7.61
N ASN A 155 16.21 21.92 -6.51
CA ASN A 155 17.45 22.70 -6.40
C ASN A 155 18.71 21.83 -6.40
N SER A 156 18.59 20.55 -6.09
CA SER A 156 19.69 19.58 -6.07
C SER A 156 19.85 18.81 -7.39
N VAL A 157 18.99 19.06 -8.38
CA VAL A 157 19.11 18.48 -9.73
C VAL A 157 20.31 19.08 -10.44
N ILE A 158 21.18 18.21 -10.98
CA ILE A 158 22.35 18.62 -11.74
C ILE A 158 22.02 18.51 -13.21
N SER A 159 22.01 19.65 -13.92
CA SER A 159 21.85 19.66 -15.35
C SER A 159 23.26 19.70 -16.01
N VAL A 160 23.46 18.87 -17.02
CA VAL A 160 24.67 18.77 -17.83
C VAL A 160 24.28 18.81 -19.30
N LYS A 161 25.08 19.50 -20.10
CA LYS A 161 24.86 19.60 -21.54
C LYS A 161 26.20 19.44 -22.27
N LYS A 162 26.17 18.74 -23.39
CA LYS A 162 27.35 18.62 -24.28
C LYS A 162 27.81 20.01 -24.75
N GLY A 163 29.10 20.30 -24.60
CA GLY A 163 29.70 21.60 -24.88
C GLY A 163 29.68 22.59 -23.71
N ASP A 164 29.09 22.22 -22.54
CA ASP A 164 29.18 23.08 -21.36
C ASP A 164 30.60 23.11 -20.81
N ILE A 165 31.08 24.33 -20.48
CA ILE A 165 32.38 24.53 -19.82
C ILE A 165 32.15 24.45 -18.32
N VAL A 166 32.51 23.32 -17.72
CA VAL A 166 32.33 23.04 -16.30
C VAL A 166 33.56 22.32 -15.76
N GLU A 167 34.26 22.95 -14.82
CA GLU A 167 35.37 22.31 -14.13
C GLU A 167 34.90 20.97 -13.50
N ARG A 168 35.61 19.88 -13.82
CA ARG A 168 35.26 18.54 -13.36
C ARG A 168 35.12 18.45 -11.83
N ASN A 169 36.04 19.09 -11.08
CA ASN A 169 35.97 19.08 -9.61
C ASN A 169 34.73 19.81 -9.06
N ALA A 170 34.28 20.87 -9.77
CA ALA A 170 33.01 21.53 -9.41
C ALA A 170 31.82 20.63 -9.66
N PHE A 171 31.83 19.86 -10.75
CA PHE A 171 30.79 18.82 -11.00
C PHE A 171 30.82 17.73 -9.97
N LEU A 172 31.98 17.19 -9.57
CA LEU A 172 32.09 16.19 -8.52
C LEU A 172 31.52 16.66 -7.17
N ARG A 173 31.75 17.93 -6.81
CA ARG A 173 31.16 18.55 -5.62
C ARG A 173 29.63 18.60 -5.71
N LYS A 174 29.07 18.90 -6.90
CA LYS A 174 27.61 18.85 -7.08
C LYS A 174 27.05 17.44 -6.89
N LEU A 175 27.75 16.39 -7.36
CA LEU A 175 27.35 14.99 -7.13
C LEU A 175 27.34 14.64 -5.63
N VAL A 176 28.36 15.04 -4.88
CA VAL A 176 28.41 14.83 -3.42
C VAL A 176 27.27 15.59 -2.72
N ASN A 177 26.97 16.81 -3.11
CA ASN A 177 25.85 17.59 -2.59
C ASN A 177 24.48 16.97 -2.96
N ALA A 178 24.38 16.26 -4.08
CA ALA A 178 23.23 15.49 -4.50
C ALA A 178 23.22 14.06 -3.88
N LEU A 179 24.05 13.83 -2.86
CA LEU A 179 24.17 12.62 -2.05
C LEU A 179 24.69 11.38 -2.80
N TYR A 180 25.40 11.55 -3.92
CA TYR A 180 26.16 10.47 -4.53
C TYR A 180 27.49 10.26 -3.80
N LEU A 181 27.83 9.02 -3.52
CA LEU A 181 29.07 8.65 -2.86
C LEU A 181 30.15 8.32 -3.90
N ARG A 182 31.40 8.79 -3.65
CA ARG A 182 32.52 8.39 -4.52
C ARG A 182 32.99 6.98 -4.15
N ASN A 183 33.00 6.10 -5.12
CA ASN A 183 33.55 4.75 -4.99
C ASN A 183 34.27 4.36 -6.30
N ASP A 184 35.60 4.48 -6.31
CA ASP A 184 36.42 4.18 -7.49
C ASP A 184 36.68 2.67 -7.66
N LEU A 185 36.41 1.85 -6.63
CA LEU A 185 36.64 0.40 -6.63
C LEU A 185 35.42 -0.36 -7.16
N GLU A 186 34.27 -0.09 -6.60
CA GLU A 186 33.02 -0.76 -6.93
C GLU A 186 31.93 0.28 -7.26
N LEU A 187 31.41 0.23 -8.47
CA LEU A 187 30.36 1.15 -8.90
C LEU A 187 29.02 0.52 -8.64
N THR A 188 28.35 1.00 -7.59
CA THR A 188 27.01 0.56 -7.16
C THR A 188 26.01 1.71 -7.30
N ARG A 189 24.71 1.41 -7.18
CA ARG A 189 23.64 2.42 -7.26
C ARG A 189 23.87 3.57 -6.25
N GLY A 190 23.69 4.82 -6.69
CA GLY A 190 23.94 6.00 -5.86
C GLY A 190 25.42 6.33 -5.65
N THR A 191 26.33 5.71 -6.43
CA THR A 191 27.76 6.03 -6.38
C THR A 191 28.26 6.58 -7.72
N PHE A 192 29.42 7.25 -7.68
CA PHE A 192 30.14 7.65 -8.88
C PHE A 192 31.62 7.28 -8.77
N ARG A 193 32.26 7.07 -9.91
CA ARG A 193 33.72 6.87 -9.99
C ARG A 193 34.34 7.77 -11.03
N VAL A 194 35.64 8.04 -10.88
CA VAL A 194 36.40 8.87 -11.77
C VAL A 194 37.55 8.07 -12.39
N LYS A 195 37.64 8.03 -13.72
CA LYS A 195 38.72 7.36 -14.45
C LYS A 195 39.24 8.30 -15.54
N GLY A 196 40.39 8.97 -15.31
CA GLY A 196 40.94 9.96 -16.24
C GLY A 196 39.96 11.11 -16.41
N ASP A 197 39.59 11.38 -17.66
CA ASP A 197 38.66 12.44 -18.05
C ASP A 197 37.17 11.97 -18.06
N THR A 198 36.90 10.80 -17.58
CA THR A 198 35.56 10.21 -17.55
C THR A 198 35.04 10.10 -16.13
N VAL A 199 33.77 10.45 -15.92
CA VAL A 199 33.01 10.23 -14.68
C VAL A 199 31.84 9.33 -15.01
N ASP A 200 31.81 8.19 -14.36
CA ASP A 200 30.68 7.26 -14.40
C ASP A 200 29.80 7.47 -13.16
N VAL A 201 28.53 7.80 -13.36
CA VAL A 201 27.54 7.97 -12.28
C VAL A 201 26.50 6.86 -12.37
N PHE A 202 26.47 5.97 -11.38
CA PHE A 202 25.40 4.98 -11.30
C PHE A 202 24.20 5.62 -10.62
N MET A 203 23.19 5.92 -11.42
CA MET A 203 22.03 6.67 -10.97
C MET A 203 21.23 5.86 -9.95
N ALA A 204 20.78 6.51 -8.88
CA ALA A 204 20.03 5.84 -7.80
C ALA A 204 18.63 5.37 -8.24
N TYR A 205 18.08 5.94 -9.30
CA TYR A 205 16.74 5.71 -9.85
C TYR A 205 16.72 4.90 -11.15
N SER A 206 17.86 4.35 -11.58
CA SER A 206 18.01 3.57 -12.81
C SER A 206 18.93 2.38 -12.61
N ASP A 207 18.86 1.40 -13.49
CA ASP A 207 19.78 0.26 -13.56
C ASP A 207 20.99 0.53 -14.47
N ASN A 208 21.03 1.69 -15.11
CA ASN A 208 22.08 2.08 -16.04
C ASN A 208 23.01 3.14 -15.42
N VAL A 209 24.18 3.27 -16.00
CA VAL A 209 25.22 4.22 -15.60
C VAL A 209 25.25 5.38 -16.60
N LEU A 210 25.29 6.61 -16.12
CA LEU A 210 25.54 7.79 -16.92
C LEU A 210 27.05 8.03 -16.99
N ARG A 211 27.60 7.97 -18.18
CA ARG A 211 29.00 8.26 -18.46
C ARG A 211 29.13 9.65 -19.05
N ILE A 212 29.95 10.50 -18.42
CA ILE A 212 30.24 11.84 -18.88
C ILE A 212 31.74 11.94 -19.11
N THR A 213 32.15 12.37 -20.30
CA THR A 213 33.57 12.52 -20.68
C THR A 213 33.88 14.00 -20.86
N TRP A 214 35.03 14.43 -20.37
CA TRP A 214 35.53 15.77 -20.48
C TRP A 214 36.68 15.85 -21.50
N TRP A 215 36.72 16.93 -22.21
CA TRP A 215 37.89 17.38 -22.94
C TRP A 215 38.35 18.72 -22.33
N ASP A 216 39.40 18.69 -21.51
CA ASP A 216 39.82 19.79 -20.63
C ASP A 216 38.66 20.12 -19.62
N ASP A 217 38.09 21.32 -19.68
CA ASP A 217 36.96 21.75 -18.87
C ASP A 217 35.60 21.69 -19.63
N GLU A 218 35.58 21.18 -20.86
CA GLU A 218 34.36 21.07 -21.67
C GLU A 218 33.80 19.66 -21.63
N ILE A 219 32.47 19.52 -21.49
CA ILE A 219 31.76 18.23 -21.58
C ILE A 219 31.72 17.80 -23.06
N ASP A 220 32.50 16.77 -23.42
CA ASP A 220 32.59 16.22 -24.76
C ASP A 220 31.45 15.28 -25.09
N SER A 221 31.10 14.36 -24.16
CA SER A 221 30.02 13.41 -24.40
C SER A 221 29.24 13.07 -23.12
N ILE A 222 27.94 12.73 -23.30
CA ILE A 222 27.05 12.28 -22.27
C ILE A 222 26.39 11.01 -22.81
N GLU A 223 26.69 9.85 -22.19
CA GLU A 223 26.26 8.56 -22.68
C GLU A 223 25.59 7.77 -21.54
N GLU A 224 24.52 7.05 -21.86
CA GLU A 224 24.00 6.00 -21.00
C GLU A 224 24.63 4.67 -21.39
N VAL A 225 25.15 3.96 -20.40
CA VAL A 225 25.82 2.68 -20.59
C VAL A 225 25.22 1.63 -19.67
N ASP A 226 25.19 0.39 -20.14
CA ASP A 226 24.76 -0.76 -19.34
C ASP A 226 25.69 -0.95 -18.13
N SER A 227 25.13 -1.16 -16.96
CA SER A 227 25.90 -1.22 -15.70
C SER A 227 26.85 -2.40 -15.58
N VAL A 228 26.62 -3.48 -16.33
CA VAL A 228 27.43 -4.72 -16.30
C VAL A 228 28.45 -4.74 -17.44
N THR A 229 27.99 -4.49 -18.66
CA THR A 229 28.84 -4.61 -19.86
C THR A 229 29.53 -3.31 -20.24
N PHE A 230 29.10 -2.17 -19.67
CA PHE A 230 29.54 -0.81 -20.01
C PHE A 230 29.40 -0.46 -21.49
N LYS A 231 28.55 -1.17 -22.23
CA LYS A 231 28.22 -0.87 -23.62
C LYS A 231 27.25 0.32 -23.67
N ARG A 232 27.49 1.22 -24.63
CA ARG A 232 26.62 2.37 -24.86
C ARG A 232 25.22 1.93 -25.27
N ILE A 233 24.22 2.45 -24.56
CA ILE A 233 22.78 2.27 -24.82
C ILE A 233 22.26 3.48 -25.60
N ALA A 234 22.57 4.70 -25.14
CA ALA A 234 22.11 5.95 -25.71
C ALA A 234 23.16 7.05 -25.56
N GLU A 235 23.06 8.11 -26.39
CA GLU A 235 23.83 9.36 -26.27
C GLU A 235 22.86 10.52 -26.16
N PHE A 236 23.19 11.51 -25.32
CA PHE A 236 22.35 12.65 -25.03
C PHE A 236 23.06 13.97 -25.33
N ALA A 237 22.29 14.95 -25.79
CA ALA A 237 22.77 16.33 -25.91
C ALA A 237 22.74 17.04 -24.55
N ASP A 238 21.78 16.74 -23.73
CA ASP A 238 21.62 17.23 -22.35
C ASP A 238 21.02 16.16 -21.46
N TYR A 239 21.33 16.18 -20.17
CA TYR A 239 20.82 15.24 -19.18
C TYR A 239 20.63 15.90 -17.82
N LYS A 240 19.64 15.39 -17.05
CA LYS A 240 19.39 15.82 -15.68
C LYS A 240 19.65 14.67 -14.71
N ILE A 241 20.58 14.88 -13.78
CA ILE A 241 20.89 13.92 -12.72
C ILE A 241 20.10 14.35 -11.47
N TYR A 242 19.24 13.48 -11.00
CA TYR A 242 18.43 13.68 -9.79
C TYR A 242 19.20 13.18 -8.56
N PRO A 243 18.90 13.70 -7.35
CA PRO A 243 19.57 13.28 -6.12
C PRO A 243 19.46 11.78 -5.86
N ALA A 244 20.46 11.25 -5.15
CA ALA A 244 20.52 9.84 -4.80
C ALA A 244 19.63 9.45 -3.60
N ASN A 245 18.96 10.40 -2.95
CA ASN A 245 18.07 10.16 -1.82
C ASN A 245 16.88 11.13 -1.87
N LEU A 246 15.74 10.68 -1.33
CA LEU A 246 14.51 11.49 -1.23
C LEU A 246 14.60 12.61 -0.18
N PHE A 247 15.55 12.55 0.76
CA PHE A 247 15.79 13.56 1.77
C PHE A 247 17.13 14.24 1.50
N VAL A 248 17.09 15.40 0.87
CA VAL A 248 18.28 16.20 0.58
C VAL A 248 18.30 17.40 1.50
N THR A 249 19.40 17.57 2.24
CA THR A 249 19.64 18.71 3.13
C THR A 249 21.02 19.31 2.89
N SER A 250 21.14 20.64 2.92
CA SER A 250 22.43 21.29 2.87
C SER A 250 23.13 21.26 4.25
N LYS A 251 24.45 21.47 4.25
CA LYS A 251 25.22 21.55 5.51
C LYS A 251 24.69 22.68 6.40
N GLU A 252 24.37 23.82 5.81
CA GLU A 252 23.83 24.98 6.52
C GLU A 252 22.46 24.67 7.15
N GLN A 253 21.61 23.95 6.43
CA GLN A 253 20.31 23.48 6.92
C GLN A 253 20.51 22.51 8.08
N THR A 254 21.45 21.57 7.98
CA THR A 254 21.77 20.63 9.06
C THR A 254 22.27 21.35 10.31
N GLU A 255 23.17 22.29 10.19
CA GLU A 255 23.66 23.12 11.30
C GLU A 255 22.54 23.95 11.95
N SER A 256 21.63 24.49 11.16
CA SER A 256 20.45 25.22 11.66
C SER A 256 19.48 24.29 12.38
N ALA A 257 19.22 23.11 11.80
CA ALA A 257 18.35 22.11 12.42
C ALA A 257 18.89 21.66 13.80
N ILE A 258 20.19 21.41 13.91
CA ILE A 258 20.81 21.02 15.18
C ILE A 258 20.62 22.09 16.27
N ARG A 259 20.74 23.39 15.92
CA ARG A 259 20.48 24.48 16.89
C ARG A 259 19.03 24.48 17.37
N LEU A 260 18.09 24.34 16.43
CA LEU A 260 16.66 24.29 16.77
C LEU A 260 16.30 23.04 17.61
N ILE A 261 16.90 21.90 17.32
CA ILE A 261 16.76 20.66 18.12
C ILE A 261 17.27 20.92 19.55
N GLN A 262 18.43 21.58 19.69
CA GLN A 262 19.02 21.90 20.98
C GLN A 262 18.14 22.85 21.79
N ASP A 263 17.58 23.88 21.16
CA ASP A 263 16.67 24.84 21.82
C ASP A 263 15.40 24.14 22.31
N ASP A 264 14.81 23.25 21.51
CA ASP A 264 13.61 22.51 21.90
C ASP A 264 13.93 21.42 22.94
N LEU A 265 15.13 20.83 22.92
CA LEU A 265 15.61 19.94 23.98
C LEU A 265 15.66 20.66 25.34
N LEU A 266 16.26 21.84 25.40
CA LEU A 266 16.33 22.62 26.63
C LEU A 266 14.94 22.89 27.19
N LYS A 267 14.00 23.36 26.36
CA LYS A 267 12.59 23.59 26.77
C LYS A 267 11.92 22.32 27.30
N GLN A 268 12.18 21.17 26.68
CA GLN A 268 11.56 19.91 27.10
C GLN A 268 12.16 19.37 28.39
N VAL A 269 13.47 19.53 28.60
CA VAL A 269 14.15 19.19 29.85
C VAL A 269 13.61 20.07 30.98
N ASP A 270 13.60 21.41 30.81
CA ASP A 270 13.05 22.35 31.78
C ASP A 270 11.59 22.03 32.14
N PHE A 271 10.78 21.62 31.15
CA PHE A 271 9.41 21.18 31.39
C PHE A 271 9.35 19.97 32.31
N PHE A 272 10.11 18.91 32.03
CA PHE A 272 10.12 17.71 32.87
C PHE A 272 10.68 17.98 34.27
N GLU A 273 11.71 18.82 34.39
CA GLU A 273 12.25 19.22 35.68
C GLU A 273 11.23 20.03 36.49
N SER A 274 10.48 20.94 35.84
CA SER A 274 9.46 21.77 36.50
C SER A 274 8.30 20.96 37.10
N VAL A 275 8.00 19.79 36.50
CA VAL A 275 6.99 18.86 37.03
C VAL A 275 7.58 17.80 37.95
N GLY A 276 8.91 17.87 38.25
CA GLY A 276 9.60 16.96 39.14
C GLY A 276 9.96 15.59 38.56
N ASP A 277 9.87 15.41 37.23
CA ASP A 277 10.16 14.16 36.54
C ASP A 277 11.59 14.12 36.00
N HIS A 278 12.54 13.95 36.89
CA HIS A 278 13.96 13.94 36.54
C HIS A 278 14.37 12.74 35.66
N ILE A 279 13.65 11.62 35.74
CA ILE A 279 13.92 10.43 34.89
C ILE A 279 13.64 10.71 33.43
N ARG A 280 12.49 11.33 33.16
CA ARG A 280 12.15 11.70 31.76
C ARG A 280 13.05 12.83 31.25
N ALA A 281 13.39 13.79 32.10
CA ALA A 281 14.33 14.86 31.76
C ALA A 281 15.69 14.31 31.33
N GLN A 282 16.25 13.38 32.12
CA GLN A 282 17.52 12.75 31.79
C GLN A 282 17.44 11.88 30.53
N ARG A 283 16.38 11.08 30.39
CA ARG A 283 16.17 10.20 29.24
C ARG A 283 16.12 10.97 27.92
N ILE A 284 15.32 12.03 27.85
CA ILE A 284 15.21 12.83 26.62
C ILE A 284 16.53 13.54 26.31
N LYS A 285 17.24 14.02 27.34
CA LYS A 285 18.54 14.67 27.17
C LYS A 285 19.57 13.73 26.57
N GLU A 286 19.80 12.57 27.19
CA GLU A 286 20.76 11.58 26.70
C GLU A 286 20.43 11.12 25.27
N ARG A 287 19.16 10.85 24.98
CA ARG A 287 18.73 10.40 23.65
C ARG A 287 18.97 11.46 22.58
N VAL A 288 18.57 12.68 22.82
CA VAL A 288 18.67 13.74 21.80
C VAL A 288 20.12 14.21 21.63
N GLU A 289 20.91 14.28 22.70
CA GLU A 289 22.34 14.60 22.60
C GLU A 289 23.09 13.56 21.77
N TYR A 290 22.80 12.27 21.99
CA TYR A 290 23.35 11.18 21.17
C TYR A 290 22.90 11.29 19.69
N ASP A 291 21.60 11.51 19.43
CA ASP A 291 21.09 11.65 18.07
C ASP A 291 21.72 12.86 17.34
N MET A 292 21.94 13.99 18.04
CA MET A 292 22.62 15.18 17.50
C MET A 292 24.09 14.91 17.16
N GLU A 293 24.80 14.13 18.00
CA GLU A 293 26.19 13.75 17.74
C GLU A 293 26.27 12.87 16.47
N MET A 294 25.39 11.88 16.36
CA MET A 294 25.30 11.02 15.18
C MET A 294 25.00 11.82 13.90
N ILE A 295 24.07 12.79 13.98
CA ILE A 295 23.76 13.67 12.83
C ILE A 295 24.96 14.53 12.44
N LYS A 296 25.75 15.04 13.40
CA LYS A 296 26.95 15.84 13.12
C LYS A 296 28.06 15.03 12.45
N GLU A 297 28.31 13.82 12.95
CA GLU A 297 29.44 13.00 12.52
C GLU A 297 29.13 12.17 11.27
N LEU A 298 27.92 11.60 11.21
CA LEU A 298 27.52 10.65 10.15
C LEU A 298 26.48 11.20 9.18
N GLY A 299 25.89 12.36 9.49
CA GLY A 299 24.79 12.92 8.69
C GLY A 299 23.43 12.29 8.94
N HIS A 300 23.33 11.27 9.80
CA HIS A 300 22.07 10.59 10.11
C HIS A 300 22.08 9.98 11.51
N CYS A 301 20.87 9.69 12.04
CA CYS A 301 20.69 8.91 13.26
C CYS A 301 19.49 7.96 13.13
N SER A 302 19.38 6.98 14.04
CA SER A 302 18.19 6.11 14.10
C SER A 302 16.95 6.94 14.47
N GLY A 303 15.92 6.95 13.60
CA GLY A 303 14.71 7.75 13.79
C GLY A 303 14.88 9.23 13.44
N ILE A 304 15.82 9.58 12.54
CA ILE A 304 16.05 10.96 12.05
C ILE A 304 14.75 11.63 11.54
N GLU A 305 13.80 10.83 11.06
CA GLU A 305 12.50 11.34 10.62
C GLU A 305 11.70 12.06 11.72
N ASN A 306 11.96 11.75 13.00
CA ASN A 306 11.35 12.47 14.12
C ASN A 306 11.83 13.92 14.25
N TYR A 307 12.91 14.26 13.55
CA TYR A 307 13.49 15.60 13.46
C TYR A 307 13.21 16.30 12.13
N SER A 308 12.43 15.67 11.22
CA SER A 308 12.19 16.17 9.85
C SER A 308 11.73 17.61 9.80
N ARG A 309 10.89 18.05 10.75
CA ARG A 309 10.41 19.43 10.83
C ARG A 309 11.54 20.47 10.83
N TYR A 310 12.62 20.20 11.56
CA TYR A 310 13.74 21.13 11.67
C TYR A 310 14.55 21.21 10.37
N PHE A 311 14.70 20.08 9.66
CA PHE A 311 15.40 20.04 8.37
C PHE A 311 14.60 20.67 7.26
N ASP A 312 13.26 20.53 7.29
CA ASP A 312 12.35 21.10 6.30
C ASP A 312 12.03 22.57 6.57
N GLY A 313 12.41 23.10 7.74
CA GLY A 313 12.06 24.46 8.17
C GLY A 313 10.55 24.69 8.37
N ARG A 314 9.81 23.63 8.72
CA ARG A 314 8.36 23.68 8.97
C ARG A 314 8.06 24.18 10.38
N GLU A 315 6.95 24.93 10.50
CA GLU A 315 6.40 25.33 11.79
C GLU A 315 5.76 24.11 12.51
N PRO A 316 5.69 24.15 13.87
CA PRO A 316 4.98 23.13 14.64
C PRO A 316 3.53 22.93 14.17
N GLY A 317 3.15 21.66 13.95
CA GLY A 317 1.80 21.29 13.48
C GLY A 317 1.59 21.39 11.97
N GLN A 318 2.52 22.00 11.23
CA GLN A 318 2.46 22.06 9.77
C GLN A 318 2.59 20.65 9.18
N ARG A 319 1.77 20.33 8.14
CA ARG A 319 1.84 19.02 7.47
C ARG A 319 3.21 18.78 6.84
N PRO A 320 3.69 17.54 6.79
CA PRO A 320 4.89 17.20 6.04
C PRO A 320 4.65 17.30 4.54
N TYR A 321 5.74 17.41 3.78
CA TYR A 321 5.71 17.17 2.34
C TYR A 321 5.49 15.67 2.09
N CYS A 322 4.76 15.35 1.02
CA CYS A 322 4.49 13.97 0.61
C CYS A 322 4.54 13.85 -0.92
N LEU A 323 4.29 12.68 -1.46
CA LEU A 323 4.34 12.45 -2.91
C LEU A 323 3.42 13.41 -3.69
N LEU A 324 2.26 13.76 -3.13
CA LEU A 324 1.29 14.64 -3.78
C LEU A 324 1.84 16.05 -4.04
N ASP A 325 2.82 16.52 -3.24
CA ASP A 325 3.47 17.82 -3.45
C ASP A 325 4.34 17.89 -4.71
N PHE A 326 4.68 16.75 -5.29
CA PHE A 326 5.47 16.66 -6.53
C PHE A 326 4.60 16.67 -7.79
N PHE A 327 3.29 16.45 -7.65
CA PHE A 327 2.36 16.53 -8.77
C PHE A 327 2.04 17.99 -9.13
N PRO A 328 1.74 18.28 -10.40
CA PRO A 328 1.16 19.56 -10.79
C PRO A 328 -0.25 19.68 -10.17
N LYS A 329 -0.72 20.91 -10.00
CA LYS A 329 -2.01 21.18 -9.34
C LYS A 329 -3.22 20.59 -10.07
N ASP A 330 -3.10 20.34 -11.37
CA ASP A 330 -4.17 19.82 -12.25
C ASP A 330 -4.10 18.30 -12.46
N PHE A 331 -3.37 17.56 -11.62
CA PHE A 331 -3.27 16.12 -11.74
C PHE A 331 -4.62 15.42 -11.54
N LEU A 332 -4.77 14.23 -12.14
CA LEU A 332 -5.91 13.37 -11.97
C LEU A 332 -5.61 12.28 -10.95
N MET A 333 -6.55 11.98 -10.06
CA MET A 333 -6.44 10.90 -9.09
C MET A 333 -7.47 9.80 -9.38
N PHE A 334 -7.03 8.55 -9.37
CA PHE A 334 -7.90 7.38 -9.25
C PHE A 334 -7.67 6.74 -7.90
N ILE A 335 -8.74 6.40 -7.20
CA ILE A 335 -8.67 5.62 -5.96
C ILE A 335 -9.31 4.27 -6.22
N ASP A 336 -8.46 3.24 -6.40
CA ASP A 336 -8.94 1.89 -6.65
C ASP A 336 -9.37 1.21 -5.33
N GLU A 337 -10.42 0.37 -5.44
CA GLU A 337 -11.12 -0.20 -4.28
C GLU A 337 -11.38 0.86 -3.20
N SER A 338 -11.95 2.01 -3.62
CA SER A 338 -12.10 3.23 -2.83
C SER A 338 -12.79 3.00 -1.48
N HIS A 339 -13.78 2.10 -1.44
CA HIS A 339 -14.49 1.71 -0.21
C HIS A 339 -13.57 1.10 0.88
N VAL A 340 -12.33 0.71 0.54
CA VAL A 340 -11.28 0.28 1.48
C VAL A 340 -10.21 1.35 1.60
N SER A 341 -9.76 1.92 0.47
CA SER A 341 -8.65 2.88 0.44
C SER A 341 -8.97 4.18 1.18
N VAL A 342 -10.17 4.71 1.05
CA VAL A 342 -10.58 5.97 1.70
C VAL A 342 -10.62 5.84 3.22
N PRO A 343 -11.28 4.82 3.82
CA PRO A 343 -11.21 4.60 5.26
C PRO A 343 -9.78 4.36 5.77
N GLN A 344 -8.93 3.69 4.99
CA GLN A 344 -7.53 3.46 5.35
C GLN A 344 -6.76 4.79 5.48
N ILE A 345 -6.90 5.72 4.51
CA ILE A 345 -6.28 7.05 4.56
C ILE A 345 -6.75 7.80 5.82
N SER A 346 -8.04 7.77 6.10
CA SER A 346 -8.64 8.44 7.27
C SER A 346 -8.07 7.92 8.60
N ALA A 347 -7.84 6.61 8.71
CA ALA A 347 -7.39 5.97 9.95
C ALA A 347 -5.88 6.17 10.24
N MET A 348 -5.03 6.41 9.22
CA MET A 348 -3.58 6.41 9.36
C MET A 348 -3.05 7.43 10.37
N TYR A 349 -3.59 8.66 10.38
CA TYR A 349 -3.15 9.71 11.28
C TYR A 349 -3.37 9.36 12.76
N GLY A 350 -4.54 8.82 13.10
CA GLY A 350 -4.90 8.51 14.49
C GLY A 350 -3.97 7.49 15.13
N GLY A 351 -3.67 6.41 14.42
CA GLY A 351 -2.76 5.36 14.89
C GLY A 351 -1.33 5.86 15.10
N ASP A 352 -0.78 6.64 14.17
CA ASP A 352 0.56 7.22 14.30
C ASP A 352 0.66 8.18 15.49
N ARG A 353 -0.35 9.05 15.66
CA ARG A 353 -0.37 10.01 16.77
C ARG A 353 -0.44 9.34 18.14
N ALA A 354 -1.30 8.34 18.31
CA ALA A 354 -1.44 7.63 19.58
C ALA A 354 -0.12 6.96 20.02
N ARG A 355 0.57 6.33 19.08
CA ARG A 355 1.89 5.73 19.31
C ARG A 355 2.94 6.77 19.72
N LYS A 356 3.02 7.90 19.04
CA LYS A 356 3.99 8.98 19.30
C LYS A 356 3.69 9.73 20.58
N GLN A 357 2.44 9.79 21.00
CA GLN A 357 2.05 10.42 22.25
C GLN A 357 2.82 9.78 23.41
N ASN A 358 2.83 8.45 23.51
CA ASN A 358 3.59 7.77 24.56
C ASN A 358 5.10 8.05 24.47
N LEU A 359 5.68 8.09 23.27
CA LEU A 359 7.10 8.37 23.08
C LEU A 359 7.48 9.79 23.57
N VAL A 360 6.64 10.76 23.33
CA VAL A 360 6.88 12.16 23.76
C VAL A 360 6.59 12.34 25.24
N GLU A 361 5.46 11.85 25.75
CA GLU A 361 5.07 11.98 27.15
C GLU A 361 6.03 11.31 28.12
N TYR A 362 6.64 10.20 27.69
CA TYR A 362 7.61 9.45 28.51
C TYR A 362 9.08 9.80 28.24
N GLY A 363 9.36 10.86 27.49
CA GLY A 363 10.69 11.40 27.27
C GLY A 363 11.60 10.58 26.35
N PHE A 364 11.04 9.82 25.40
CA PHE A 364 11.81 9.12 24.36
C PHE A 364 12.02 9.96 23.11
N ARG A 365 11.10 10.90 22.81
CA ARG A 365 11.19 11.77 21.63
C ARG A 365 10.74 13.20 21.98
N LEU A 366 11.28 14.18 21.24
CA LEU A 366 10.84 15.58 21.32
C LEU A 366 9.42 15.73 20.72
N PRO A 367 8.67 16.77 21.10
CA PRO A 367 7.36 17.08 20.53
C PRO A 367 7.35 17.19 18.99
N ALA A 368 8.50 17.52 18.37
CA ALA A 368 8.66 17.54 16.91
C ALA A 368 8.36 16.19 16.24
N ALA A 369 8.44 15.08 16.97
CA ALA A 369 8.06 13.76 16.44
C ALA A 369 6.60 13.70 15.98
N PHE A 370 5.70 14.51 16.55
CA PHE A 370 4.30 14.63 16.11
C PHE A 370 4.15 15.19 14.69
N ASP A 371 5.15 15.95 14.20
CA ASP A 371 5.12 16.60 12.89
C ASP A 371 5.67 15.71 11.77
N ASN A 372 6.28 14.57 12.12
CA ASN A 372 6.56 13.47 11.19
C ASN A 372 5.37 12.51 11.17
N ARG A 373 4.38 12.76 10.37
CA ARG A 373 3.10 12.05 10.37
C ARG A 373 2.55 11.87 8.96
N PRO A 374 1.64 10.93 8.74
CA PRO A 374 0.86 10.94 7.52
C PRO A 374 -0.03 12.18 7.46
N LEU A 375 -0.51 12.52 6.29
CA LEU A 375 -1.53 13.57 6.14
C LEU A 375 -2.77 13.20 6.97
N LYS A 376 -3.43 14.24 7.51
CA LYS A 376 -4.82 14.09 7.95
C LYS A 376 -5.73 13.93 6.73
N PHE A 377 -6.90 13.35 6.93
CA PHE A 377 -7.83 13.13 5.82
C PHE A 377 -8.22 14.43 5.11
N ASP A 378 -8.51 15.50 5.87
CA ASP A 378 -8.84 16.81 5.32
C ASP A 378 -7.68 17.39 4.50
N GLU A 379 -6.44 17.29 5.03
CA GLU A 379 -5.23 17.75 4.33
C GLU A 379 -5.02 16.97 3.01
N PHE A 380 -5.33 15.67 3.01
CA PHE A 380 -5.29 14.86 1.80
C PHE A 380 -6.34 15.32 0.77
N MET A 381 -7.59 15.51 1.20
CA MET A 381 -8.68 15.96 0.33
C MET A 381 -8.46 17.37 -0.24
N ASP A 382 -7.80 18.25 0.52
CA ASP A 382 -7.44 19.61 0.06
C ASP A 382 -6.39 19.61 -1.05
N MET A 383 -5.55 18.55 -1.12
CA MET A 383 -4.55 18.40 -2.18
C MET A 383 -5.10 17.75 -3.46
N VAL A 384 -6.24 17.09 -3.37
CA VAL A 384 -6.87 16.40 -4.51
C VAL A 384 -7.62 17.41 -5.37
N ASN A 385 -7.22 17.53 -6.65
CA ASN A 385 -7.89 18.39 -7.61
C ASN A 385 -9.16 17.73 -8.17
N GLN A 386 -9.00 16.60 -8.84
CA GLN A 386 -10.09 15.79 -9.40
C GLN A 386 -9.85 14.31 -9.10
N VAL A 387 -10.90 13.60 -8.68
CA VAL A 387 -10.82 12.20 -8.28
C VAL A 387 -11.87 11.35 -8.96
N VAL A 388 -11.47 10.15 -9.38
CA VAL A 388 -12.37 9.08 -9.78
C VAL A 388 -12.25 7.94 -8.78
N TYR A 389 -13.30 7.72 -8.02
CA TYR A 389 -13.43 6.58 -7.11
C TYR A 389 -13.82 5.34 -7.89
N VAL A 390 -13.00 4.29 -7.79
CA VAL A 390 -13.22 3.05 -8.54
C VAL A 390 -13.54 1.94 -7.54
N SER A 391 -14.72 1.35 -7.66
CA SER A 391 -15.16 0.28 -6.76
C SER A 391 -16.25 -0.59 -7.38
N ALA A 392 -16.32 -1.86 -6.99
CA ALA A 392 -17.48 -2.71 -7.27
C ALA A 392 -18.65 -2.47 -6.29
N THR A 393 -18.35 -1.87 -5.13
CA THR A 393 -19.26 -1.59 -4.01
C THR A 393 -18.93 -0.24 -3.35
N PRO A 394 -19.18 0.90 -4.03
CA PRO A 394 -18.88 2.22 -3.49
C PRO A 394 -19.48 2.43 -2.11
N ALA A 395 -18.80 3.20 -1.25
CA ALA A 395 -19.30 3.59 0.06
C ALA A 395 -20.10 4.90 -0.03
N ASP A 396 -20.78 5.24 1.07
CA ASP A 396 -21.63 6.42 1.10
C ASP A 396 -20.84 7.71 0.89
N PHE A 397 -19.60 7.76 1.42
CA PHE A 397 -18.68 8.89 1.25
C PHE A 397 -18.43 9.20 -0.24
N GLU A 398 -18.06 8.18 -1.04
CA GLU A 398 -17.77 8.40 -2.47
C GLU A 398 -19.02 8.83 -3.24
N LEU A 399 -20.19 8.27 -2.86
CA LEU A 399 -21.47 8.62 -3.47
C LEU A 399 -21.88 10.05 -3.15
N GLU A 400 -21.68 10.50 -1.91
CA GLU A 400 -21.95 11.87 -1.46
C GLU A 400 -21.02 12.87 -2.16
N GLU A 401 -19.71 12.59 -2.23
CA GLU A 401 -18.71 13.42 -2.91
C GLU A 401 -19.03 13.58 -4.41
N ALA A 402 -19.55 12.52 -5.07
CA ALA A 402 -19.95 12.53 -6.46
C ALA A 402 -21.39 13.04 -6.69
N GLY A 403 -22.06 13.59 -5.66
CA GLY A 403 -23.44 14.07 -5.77
C GLY A 403 -24.45 12.97 -6.15
N GLY A 404 -24.17 11.71 -5.85
CA GLY A 404 -25.01 10.55 -6.17
C GLY A 404 -24.92 10.07 -7.62
N VAL A 405 -24.07 10.69 -8.44
CA VAL A 405 -23.88 10.27 -9.84
C VAL A 405 -22.87 9.14 -9.91
N VAL A 406 -23.29 8.01 -10.51
CA VAL A 406 -22.48 6.80 -10.65
C VAL A 406 -22.40 6.40 -12.11
N VAL A 407 -21.18 6.19 -12.60
CA VAL A 407 -20.91 5.60 -13.90
C VAL A 407 -20.84 4.09 -13.72
N GLU A 408 -21.82 3.35 -14.28
CA GLU A 408 -21.86 1.90 -14.14
C GLU A 408 -21.06 1.21 -15.26
N GLN A 409 -20.30 0.17 -14.86
CA GLN A 409 -19.59 -0.73 -15.77
C GLN A 409 -19.82 -2.17 -15.33
N ILE A 410 -20.93 -2.74 -15.72
CA ILE A 410 -21.44 -4.04 -15.26
C ILE A 410 -21.08 -5.14 -16.24
N ILE A 411 -21.09 -4.85 -17.54
CA ILE A 411 -20.87 -5.85 -18.58
C ILE A 411 -19.41 -6.33 -18.61
N ARG A 412 -19.23 -7.65 -18.52
CA ARG A 412 -17.94 -8.30 -18.71
C ARG A 412 -17.71 -8.65 -20.18
N PRO A 413 -16.62 -8.21 -20.78
CA PRO A 413 -16.30 -8.56 -22.18
C PRO A 413 -16.23 -10.07 -22.45
N THR A 414 -15.91 -10.86 -21.44
CA THR A 414 -15.86 -12.32 -21.51
C THR A 414 -17.21 -13.02 -21.55
N GLY A 415 -18.29 -12.28 -21.33
CA GLY A 415 -19.64 -12.83 -21.22
C GLY A 415 -19.93 -13.58 -19.92
N LEU A 416 -18.99 -13.65 -18.97
CA LEU A 416 -19.15 -14.34 -17.69
C LEU A 416 -20.26 -13.71 -16.85
N LEU A 417 -21.11 -14.57 -16.30
CA LEU A 417 -22.27 -14.16 -15.51
C LEU A 417 -21.91 -14.00 -14.03
N ASP A 418 -22.64 -13.12 -13.33
CA ASP A 418 -22.64 -13.17 -11.88
C ASP A 418 -23.19 -14.50 -11.38
N PRO A 419 -22.67 -15.03 -10.25
CA PRO A 419 -23.05 -16.36 -9.76
C PRO A 419 -24.51 -16.42 -9.34
N VAL A 420 -25.07 -17.61 -9.34
CA VAL A 420 -26.37 -17.88 -8.69
C VAL A 420 -26.12 -17.93 -7.18
N ILE A 421 -26.95 -17.22 -6.42
CA ILE A 421 -26.91 -17.24 -4.95
C ILE A 421 -28.05 -18.13 -4.45
N GLU A 422 -27.69 -19.17 -3.70
CA GLU A 422 -28.63 -20.03 -2.98
C GLU A 422 -28.55 -19.72 -1.48
N VAL A 423 -29.70 -19.65 -0.81
CA VAL A 423 -29.77 -19.54 0.65
C VAL A 423 -30.21 -20.88 1.20
N ARG A 424 -29.45 -21.45 2.12
CA ARG A 424 -29.70 -22.73 2.75
C ARG A 424 -29.73 -22.61 4.28
N PRO A 425 -30.45 -23.47 5.03
CA PRO A 425 -30.47 -23.43 6.49
C PRO A 425 -29.07 -23.55 7.10
N SER A 426 -28.83 -22.91 8.26
CA SER A 426 -27.60 -23.08 9.05
C SER A 426 -27.52 -24.44 9.72
N GLU A 427 -28.62 -25.08 9.93
CA GLU A 427 -28.68 -26.46 10.50
C GLU A 427 -27.99 -27.42 9.51
N ASN A 428 -27.02 -28.20 10.00
CA ASN A 428 -26.21 -29.15 9.21
C ASN A 428 -25.39 -28.49 8.08
N GLN A 429 -25.08 -27.18 8.18
CA GLN A 429 -24.33 -26.42 7.13
C GLN A 429 -22.97 -27.06 6.78
N ILE A 430 -22.33 -27.76 7.73
CA ILE A 430 -21.01 -28.37 7.48
C ILE A 430 -21.16 -29.65 6.65
N ASP A 431 -22.18 -30.47 6.90
CA ASP A 431 -22.44 -31.70 6.14
C ASP A 431 -22.87 -31.38 4.70
N ASP A 432 -23.75 -30.37 4.53
CA ASP A 432 -24.18 -29.89 3.21
C ASP A 432 -23.01 -29.27 2.44
N LEU A 433 -22.17 -28.48 3.11
CA LEU A 433 -20.94 -27.92 2.53
C LEU A 433 -19.98 -29.02 2.08
N PHE A 434 -19.83 -30.09 2.87
CA PHE A 434 -18.96 -31.21 2.53
C PHE A 434 -19.42 -31.91 1.24
N GLU A 435 -20.73 -32.16 1.06
CA GLU A 435 -21.28 -32.73 -0.17
C GLU A 435 -20.99 -31.84 -1.38
N GLU A 436 -21.15 -30.52 -1.27
CA GLU A 436 -20.83 -29.56 -2.33
C GLU A 436 -19.33 -29.53 -2.66
N ILE A 437 -18.47 -29.66 -1.66
CA ILE A 437 -17.01 -29.75 -1.86
C ILE A 437 -16.67 -31.00 -2.67
N VAL A 438 -17.26 -32.15 -2.35
CA VAL A 438 -17.04 -33.41 -3.08
C VAL A 438 -17.44 -33.23 -4.56
N GLN A 439 -18.61 -32.64 -4.83
CA GLN A 439 -19.05 -32.36 -6.20
C GLN A 439 -18.10 -31.41 -6.95
N CYS A 440 -17.60 -30.35 -6.29
CA CYS A 440 -16.63 -29.45 -6.90
C CYS A 440 -15.32 -30.16 -7.24
N ARG A 441 -14.85 -31.05 -6.36
CA ARG A 441 -13.64 -31.87 -6.56
C ARG A 441 -13.76 -32.78 -7.77
N GLU A 442 -14.92 -33.42 -8.00
CA GLU A 442 -15.16 -34.24 -9.18
C GLU A 442 -15.01 -33.46 -10.51
N HIS A 443 -15.23 -32.16 -10.48
CA HIS A 443 -15.12 -31.25 -11.63
C HIS A 443 -13.79 -30.47 -11.67
N ASP A 444 -12.80 -30.87 -10.86
CA ASP A 444 -11.50 -30.17 -10.70
C ASP A 444 -11.64 -28.67 -10.44
N SER A 445 -12.63 -28.31 -9.66
CA SER A 445 -12.93 -26.92 -9.25
C SER A 445 -12.48 -26.64 -7.83
N ARG A 446 -12.31 -25.36 -7.48
CA ARG A 446 -11.89 -24.94 -6.14
C ARG A 446 -13.04 -24.27 -5.38
N VAL A 447 -12.99 -24.38 -4.06
CA VAL A 447 -14.01 -23.86 -3.16
C VAL A 447 -13.39 -22.83 -2.20
N LEU A 448 -14.07 -21.70 -2.03
CA LEU A 448 -13.78 -20.73 -0.97
C LEU A 448 -14.87 -20.81 0.10
N VAL A 449 -14.46 -20.87 1.36
CA VAL A 449 -15.38 -20.88 2.51
C VAL A 449 -15.06 -19.70 3.41
N THR A 450 -16.08 -18.89 3.74
CA THR A 450 -15.90 -17.77 4.67
C THR A 450 -16.57 -18.06 6.01
N THR A 451 -15.78 -17.90 7.08
CA THR A 451 -16.21 -18.06 8.48
C THR A 451 -16.26 -16.71 9.21
N LEU A 452 -16.76 -16.67 10.42
CA LEU A 452 -16.82 -15.46 11.25
C LEU A 452 -15.59 -15.26 12.13
N THR A 453 -14.92 -16.36 12.53
CA THR A 453 -13.78 -16.31 13.43
C THR A 453 -12.59 -17.12 12.92
N LYS A 454 -11.38 -16.75 13.36
CA LYS A 454 -10.14 -17.48 13.06
C LYS A 454 -10.22 -18.93 13.52
N ARG A 455 -10.67 -19.14 14.75
CA ARG A 455 -10.83 -20.46 15.34
C ARG A 455 -11.76 -21.36 14.50
N MET A 456 -12.90 -20.82 14.05
CA MET A 456 -13.80 -21.56 13.17
C MET A 456 -13.15 -21.95 11.84
N ALA A 457 -12.28 -21.06 11.29
CA ALA A 457 -11.54 -21.37 10.06
C ALA A 457 -10.55 -22.51 10.28
N GLU A 458 -9.82 -22.50 11.38
CA GLU A 458 -8.86 -23.54 11.76
C GLU A 458 -9.57 -24.87 12.02
N GLU A 459 -10.60 -24.90 12.89
CA GLU A 459 -11.38 -26.10 13.23
C GLU A 459 -12.05 -26.71 11.99
N LEU A 460 -12.62 -25.89 11.11
CA LEU A 460 -13.20 -26.38 9.85
C LEU A 460 -12.14 -26.99 8.92
N THR A 461 -10.97 -26.38 8.85
CA THR A 461 -9.87 -26.90 8.03
C THR A 461 -9.40 -28.26 8.58
N GLU A 462 -9.23 -28.40 9.90
CA GLU A 462 -8.87 -29.68 10.53
C GLU A 462 -9.94 -30.75 10.29
N TYR A 463 -11.21 -30.39 10.39
CA TYR A 463 -12.32 -31.30 10.07
C TYR A 463 -12.26 -31.80 8.61
N LEU A 464 -12.04 -30.88 7.65
CA LEU A 464 -11.96 -31.23 6.24
C LEU A 464 -10.75 -32.15 5.94
N LEU A 465 -9.58 -31.85 6.52
CA LEU A 465 -8.38 -32.68 6.40
C LEU A 465 -8.60 -34.07 6.99
N ALA A 466 -9.29 -34.22 8.12
CA ALA A 466 -9.63 -35.51 8.72
C ALA A 466 -10.57 -36.37 7.85
N HIS A 467 -11.25 -35.73 6.87
CA HIS A 467 -12.14 -36.40 5.90
C HIS A 467 -11.56 -36.45 4.48
N ASP A 468 -10.23 -36.46 4.34
CA ASP A 468 -9.51 -36.58 3.06
C ASP A 468 -9.78 -35.44 2.04
N VAL A 469 -10.19 -34.27 2.50
CA VAL A 469 -10.29 -33.07 1.67
C VAL A 469 -9.03 -32.23 1.83
N ARG A 470 -8.36 -31.90 0.73
CA ARG A 470 -7.17 -31.05 0.73
C ARG A 470 -7.59 -29.61 1.01
N ALA A 471 -7.49 -29.18 2.24
CA ALA A 471 -7.90 -27.86 2.70
C ALA A 471 -6.73 -27.07 3.30
N ASN A 472 -6.80 -25.75 3.22
CA ASN A 472 -5.96 -24.84 3.97
C ASN A 472 -6.77 -23.64 4.42
N TYR A 473 -6.22 -22.81 5.32
CA TYR A 473 -6.89 -21.61 5.81
C TYR A 473 -6.05 -20.37 5.67
N ILE A 474 -6.72 -19.20 5.62
CA ILE A 474 -6.10 -17.88 5.64
C ILE A 474 -6.84 -16.97 6.64
N HIS A 475 -6.09 -16.36 7.57
CA HIS A 475 -6.56 -15.30 8.46
C HIS A 475 -5.44 -14.31 8.77
N SER A 476 -5.68 -13.27 9.60
CA SER A 476 -4.73 -12.17 9.85
C SER A 476 -3.35 -12.62 10.35
N ASP A 477 -3.24 -13.77 11.01
CA ASP A 477 -1.98 -14.24 11.62
C ASP A 477 -1.09 -15.01 10.63
N VAL A 478 -1.60 -15.33 9.44
CA VAL A 478 -0.80 -15.94 8.35
C VAL A 478 0.07 -14.87 7.70
N ALA A 479 1.37 -15.10 7.61
CA ALA A 479 2.30 -14.16 7.00
C ALA A 479 1.97 -13.87 5.53
N THR A 480 2.24 -12.65 5.04
CA THR A 480 1.86 -12.21 3.69
C THR A 480 2.44 -13.09 2.59
N LEU A 481 3.70 -13.54 2.72
CA LEU A 481 4.32 -14.45 1.75
C LEU A 481 3.65 -15.82 1.75
N ASP A 482 3.30 -16.34 2.93
CA ASP A 482 2.60 -17.62 3.05
C ASP A 482 1.20 -17.55 2.45
N ARG A 483 0.49 -16.42 2.61
CA ARG A 483 -0.81 -16.19 1.96
C ARG A 483 -0.69 -16.29 0.44
N VAL A 484 0.28 -15.59 -0.16
CA VAL A 484 0.52 -15.65 -1.61
C VAL A 484 0.83 -17.09 -2.06
N LYS A 485 1.64 -17.81 -1.28
CA LYS A 485 1.95 -19.22 -1.55
C LYS A 485 0.70 -20.09 -1.50
N ILE A 486 -0.09 -19.99 -0.41
CA ILE A 486 -1.34 -20.75 -0.23
C ILE A 486 -2.30 -20.51 -1.40
N MET A 487 -2.41 -19.26 -1.86
CA MET A 487 -3.26 -18.92 -2.99
C MET A 487 -2.75 -19.50 -4.32
N ASN A 488 -1.46 -19.46 -4.56
CA ASN A 488 -0.87 -20.09 -5.75
C ASN A 488 -1.02 -21.60 -5.70
N ASP A 489 -0.87 -22.21 -4.53
CA ASP A 489 -1.06 -23.64 -4.31
C ASP A 489 -2.53 -24.06 -4.52
N LEU A 490 -3.51 -23.23 -4.12
CA LEU A 490 -4.92 -23.42 -4.44
C LEU A 490 -5.15 -23.40 -5.96
N ARG A 491 -4.60 -22.41 -6.67
CA ARG A 491 -4.69 -22.33 -8.14
C ARG A 491 -4.03 -23.50 -8.84
N ALA A 492 -2.89 -23.96 -8.32
CA ALA A 492 -2.17 -25.13 -8.83
C ALA A 492 -2.87 -26.47 -8.51
N GLY A 493 -3.92 -26.45 -7.69
CA GLY A 493 -4.68 -27.64 -7.30
C GLY A 493 -4.04 -28.47 -6.20
N MET A 494 -3.11 -27.90 -5.43
CA MET A 494 -2.58 -28.54 -4.23
C MET A 494 -3.64 -28.61 -3.13
N TYR A 495 -4.58 -27.66 -3.11
CA TYR A 495 -5.75 -27.62 -2.24
C TYR A 495 -7.02 -27.61 -3.07
N ASP A 496 -8.08 -28.19 -2.53
CA ASP A 496 -9.44 -28.17 -3.10
C ASP A 496 -10.25 -27.03 -2.46
N VAL A 497 -9.99 -26.76 -1.18
CA VAL A 497 -10.73 -25.81 -0.36
C VAL A 497 -9.80 -24.81 0.33
N LEU A 498 -10.18 -23.55 0.32
CA LEU A 498 -9.55 -22.50 1.12
C LEU A 498 -10.59 -21.91 2.06
N VAL A 499 -10.32 -21.98 3.37
CA VAL A 499 -11.17 -21.43 4.42
C VAL A 499 -10.59 -20.13 4.92
N GLY A 500 -11.42 -19.11 5.18
CA GLY A 500 -10.90 -17.87 5.75
C GLY A 500 -11.95 -16.96 6.36
N VAL A 501 -11.51 -16.07 7.24
CA VAL A 501 -12.40 -15.11 7.92
C VAL A 501 -12.74 -13.94 7.00
N ASN A 502 -11.77 -13.43 6.27
CA ASN A 502 -11.93 -12.29 5.36
C ASN A 502 -11.07 -12.47 4.11
N LEU A 503 -11.54 -13.33 3.21
CA LEU A 503 -10.86 -13.60 1.93
C LEU A 503 -10.96 -12.42 0.92
N LEU A 504 -11.65 -11.33 1.30
CA LEU A 504 -11.96 -10.20 0.41
C LEU A 504 -10.79 -9.24 0.21
N ARG A 505 -9.91 -9.13 1.22
CA ARG A 505 -8.88 -8.07 1.26
C ARG A 505 -7.74 -8.24 0.26
N GLU A 506 -7.64 -9.41 -0.38
CA GLU A 506 -6.41 -9.75 -1.09
C GLU A 506 -6.44 -9.52 -2.62
N GLY A 507 -7.52 -8.98 -3.18
CA GLY A 507 -7.60 -8.56 -4.61
C GLY A 507 -7.33 -9.66 -5.63
N LEU A 508 -7.41 -10.93 -5.22
CA LEU A 508 -6.94 -12.06 -5.98
C LEU A 508 -7.94 -12.51 -7.04
N ASP A 509 -7.40 -12.77 -8.20
CA ASP A 509 -8.11 -13.29 -9.35
C ASP A 509 -8.02 -14.82 -9.36
N LEU A 510 -9.12 -15.49 -9.00
CA LEU A 510 -9.21 -16.95 -8.86
C LEU A 510 -10.25 -17.54 -9.81
N PRO A 511 -9.95 -17.65 -11.11
CA PRO A 511 -10.89 -18.20 -12.08
C PRO A 511 -11.19 -19.70 -11.84
N GLU A 512 -10.37 -20.39 -11.07
CA GLU A 512 -10.53 -21.81 -10.73
C GLU A 512 -11.64 -22.05 -9.68
N VAL A 513 -12.08 -21.00 -8.97
CA VAL A 513 -13.11 -21.10 -7.93
C VAL A 513 -14.50 -21.13 -8.54
N SER A 514 -15.21 -22.24 -8.37
CA SER A 514 -16.60 -22.42 -8.82
C SER A 514 -17.62 -22.24 -7.70
N LEU A 515 -17.24 -22.50 -6.43
CA LEU A 515 -18.12 -22.38 -5.29
C LEU A 515 -17.57 -21.42 -4.24
N VAL A 516 -18.42 -20.52 -3.79
CA VAL A 516 -18.17 -19.69 -2.60
C VAL A 516 -19.25 -20.00 -1.56
N ALA A 517 -18.85 -20.50 -0.40
CA ALA A 517 -19.72 -20.80 0.71
C ALA A 517 -19.55 -19.75 1.82
N ILE A 518 -20.65 -19.21 2.29
CA ILE A 518 -20.68 -18.19 3.36
C ILE A 518 -21.43 -18.79 4.53
N LEU A 519 -20.68 -19.21 5.57
CA LEU A 519 -21.28 -19.75 6.80
C LEU A 519 -21.83 -18.62 7.65
N ASP A 520 -22.93 -18.91 8.35
CA ASP A 520 -23.59 -17.93 9.24
C ASP A 520 -23.82 -16.56 8.57
N ALA A 521 -24.36 -16.56 7.36
CA ALA A 521 -24.53 -15.35 6.55
C ALA A 521 -25.54 -14.35 7.17
N ASP A 522 -26.41 -14.79 8.06
CA ASP A 522 -27.40 -13.98 8.77
C ASP A 522 -26.89 -13.32 10.07
N LYS A 523 -25.65 -13.59 10.46
CA LYS A 523 -25.03 -12.92 11.61
C LYS A 523 -24.52 -11.54 11.20
N GLU A 524 -25.41 -10.55 11.24
CA GLU A 524 -25.10 -9.19 10.81
C GLU A 524 -23.88 -8.61 11.54
N GLY A 525 -23.01 -7.96 10.77
CA GLY A 525 -21.78 -7.33 11.23
C GLY A 525 -20.91 -6.91 10.07
N PHE A 526 -19.71 -6.41 10.34
CA PHE A 526 -18.77 -5.94 9.32
C PHE A 526 -18.49 -7.01 8.23
N LEU A 527 -18.31 -8.27 8.63
CA LEU A 527 -18.03 -9.39 7.71
C LEU A 527 -19.26 -9.88 6.92
N ARG A 528 -20.45 -9.48 7.29
CA ARG A 528 -21.72 -9.87 6.66
C ARG A 528 -22.55 -8.66 6.21
N SER A 529 -21.92 -7.51 6.07
CA SER A 529 -22.53 -6.34 5.44
C SER A 529 -22.82 -6.60 3.95
N HIS A 530 -23.76 -5.87 3.36
CA HIS A 530 -24.05 -5.93 1.93
C HIS A 530 -22.79 -5.85 1.07
N ARG A 531 -21.87 -4.91 1.36
CA ARG A 531 -20.60 -4.76 0.63
C ARG A 531 -19.73 -6.01 0.73
N SER A 532 -19.56 -6.54 1.94
CA SER A 532 -18.76 -7.74 2.19
C SER A 532 -19.34 -8.97 1.48
N LEU A 533 -20.65 -9.18 1.57
CA LEU A 533 -21.34 -10.29 0.92
C LEU A 533 -21.24 -10.19 -0.62
N THR A 534 -21.45 -9.00 -1.19
CA THR A 534 -21.34 -8.77 -2.64
C THR A 534 -19.92 -9.04 -3.16
N GLN A 535 -18.90 -8.62 -2.44
CA GLN A 535 -17.50 -8.87 -2.83
C GLN A 535 -17.13 -10.34 -2.73
N THR A 536 -17.61 -11.02 -1.67
CA THR A 536 -17.38 -12.45 -1.49
C THR A 536 -18.07 -13.23 -2.62
N ALA A 537 -19.33 -12.94 -2.91
CA ALA A 537 -20.07 -13.53 -4.02
C ALA A 537 -19.37 -13.30 -5.37
N GLY A 538 -18.84 -12.09 -5.58
CA GLY A 538 -18.10 -11.72 -6.80
C GLY A 538 -16.84 -12.56 -7.06
N ARG A 539 -16.31 -13.30 -6.08
CA ARG A 539 -15.18 -14.22 -6.30
C ARG A 539 -15.54 -15.40 -7.19
N ALA A 540 -16.78 -15.89 -7.14
CA ALA A 540 -17.27 -16.94 -8.04
C ALA A 540 -17.61 -16.43 -9.45
N ALA A 541 -17.69 -15.12 -9.68
CA ALA A 541 -18.11 -14.54 -10.97
C ALA A 541 -17.08 -14.69 -12.10
N ARG A 542 -15.91 -15.27 -11.84
CA ARG A 542 -14.87 -15.55 -12.83
C ARG A 542 -14.91 -16.96 -13.40
N ASN A 543 -15.76 -17.80 -12.83
CA ASN A 543 -15.98 -19.16 -13.28
C ASN A 543 -17.30 -19.25 -14.04
N VAL A 544 -17.33 -20.00 -15.14
CA VAL A 544 -18.56 -20.23 -15.94
C VAL A 544 -19.66 -20.89 -15.10
N ASN A 545 -19.27 -21.76 -14.18
CA ASN A 545 -20.15 -22.49 -13.28
C ASN A 545 -20.22 -21.88 -11.88
N GLY A 546 -19.94 -20.56 -11.77
CA GLY A 546 -19.90 -19.86 -10.50
C GLY A 546 -21.22 -19.96 -9.70
N LYS A 547 -21.12 -20.43 -8.44
CA LYS A 547 -22.21 -20.59 -7.50
C LYS A 547 -21.83 -20.03 -6.14
N VAL A 548 -22.80 -19.46 -5.43
CA VAL A 548 -22.66 -19.00 -4.04
C VAL A 548 -23.71 -19.65 -3.18
N ILE A 549 -23.32 -20.17 -2.03
CA ILE A 549 -24.24 -20.68 -1.00
C ILE A 549 -24.09 -19.79 0.23
N MET A 550 -25.20 -19.23 0.68
CA MET A 550 -25.31 -18.51 1.94
C MET A 550 -26.06 -19.39 2.95
N TYR A 551 -25.38 -19.84 3.99
CA TYR A 551 -26.03 -20.58 5.07
C TYR A 551 -26.60 -19.58 6.08
N ALA A 552 -27.92 -19.61 6.24
CA ALA A 552 -28.66 -18.65 7.06
C ALA A 552 -30.03 -19.18 7.43
N ASP A 553 -30.48 -18.91 8.65
CA ASP A 553 -31.83 -19.26 9.12
C ASP A 553 -32.87 -18.19 8.75
N LYS A 554 -32.41 -16.98 8.50
CA LYS A 554 -33.22 -15.85 8.03
C LYS A 554 -32.47 -15.02 7.00
N ILE A 555 -33.19 -14.47 6.02
CA ILE A 555 -32.62 -13.53 5.08
C ILE A 555 -32.58 -12.13 5.73
N THR A 556 -31.38 -11.58 5.89
CA THR A 556 -31.17 -10.21 6.41
C THR A 556 -31.30 -9.17 5.28
N GLU A 557 -31.42 -7.89 5.63
CA GLU A 557 -31.46 -6.81 4.65
C GLU A 557 -30.17 -6.79 3.77
N SER A 558 -29.02 -7.00 4.39
CA SER A 558 -27.73 -7.09 3.69
C SER A 558 -27.67 -8.25 2.69
N MET A 559 -28.20 -9.40 3.06
CA MET A 559 -28.32 -10.56 2.16
C MET A 559 -29.27 -10.26 1.01
N GLN A 560 -30.46 -9.72 1.29
CA GLN A 560 -31.47 -9.43 0.27
C GLN A 560 -30.93 -8.46 -0.77
N ARG A 561 -30.31 -7.37 -0.35
CA ARG A 561 -29.67 -6.40 -1.27
C ARG A 561 -28.59 -7.06 -2.14
N THR A 562 -27.79 -7.98 -1.56
CA THR A 562 -26.77 -8.70 -2.31
C THR A 562 -27.39 -9.63 -3.35
N ILE A 563 -28.43 -10.36 -2.98
CA ILE A 563 -29.15 -11.28 -3.89
C ILE A 563 -29.77 -10.49 -5.05
N ASP A 564 -30.50 -9.41 -4.74
CA ASP A 564 -31.19 -8.60 -5.75
C ASP A 564 -30.20 -7.95 -6.73
N GLU A 565 -29.11 -7.38 -6.21
CA GLU A 565 -28.10 -6.74 -7.05
C GLU A 565 -27.35 -7.75 -7.93
N THR A 566 -26.99 -8.91 -7.38
CA THR A 566 -26.34 -9.99 -8.14
C THR A 566 -27.25 -10.53 -9.23
N ALA A 567 -28.55 -10.69 -8.92
CA ALA A 567 -29.57 -11.10 -9.91
C ALA A 567 -29.74 -10.04 -11.02
N ARG A 568 -29.81 -8.76 -10.66
CA ARG A 568 -29.88 -7.63 -11.62
C ARG A 568 -28.69 -7.68 -12.59
N ARG A 569 -27.48 -7.75 -12.07
CA ARG A 569 -26.24 -7.80 -12.87
C ARG A 569 -26.23 -9.02 -13.78
N ARG A 570 -26.62 -10.19 -13.27
CA ARG A 570 -26.71 -11.42 -14.06
C ARG A 570 -27.70 -11.29 -15.22
N GLN A 571 -28.86 -10.70 -15.00
CA GLN A 571 -29.86 -10.47 -16.06
C GLN A 571 -29.37 -9.52 -17.14
N LEU A 572 -28.71 -8.42 -16.77
CA LEU A 572 -28.11 -7.48 -17.71
C LEU A 572 -27.05 -8.15 -18.59
N GLN A 573 -26.16 -8.95 -17.97
CA GLN A 573 -25.15 -9.69 -18.71
C GLN A 573 -25.76 -10.74 -19.64
N LEU A 574 -26.78 -11.49 -19.21
CA LEU A 574 -27.50 -12.47 -20.05
C LEU A 574 -28.12 -11.82 -21.27
N LYS A 575 -28.79 -10.68 -21.06
CA LYS A 575 -29.36 -9.91 -22.15
C LYS A 575 -28.29 -9.45 -23.14
N TYR A 576 -27.23 -8.87 -22.66
CA TYR A 576 -26.11 -8.42 -23.47
C TYR A 576 -25.51 -9.57 -24.29
N ASN A 577 -25.26 -10.73 -23.64
CA ASN A 577 -24.72 -11.91 -24.30
C ASN A 577 -25.67 -12.40 -25.45
N ALA A 578 -26.97 -12.42 -25.18
CA ALA A 578 -27.98 -12.81 -26.20
C ALA A 578 -28.01 -11.84 -27.38
N ASP A 579 -28.01 -10.54 -27.11
CA ASP A 579 -28.07 -9.49 -28.13
C ASP A 579 -26.83 -9.47 -29.04
N HIS A 580 -25.66 -9.89 -28.51
CA HIS A 580 -24.37 -9.87 -29.22
C HIS A 580 -23.83 -11.27 -29.59
N GLY A 581 -24.59 -12.33 -29.30
CA GLY A 581 -24.16 -13.72 -29.60
C GLY A 581 -22.90 -14.17 -28.85
N ILE A 582 -22.67 -13.65 -27.63
CA ILE A 582 -21.47 -13.94 -26.82
C ILE A 582 -21.70 -15.22 -26.01
N VAL A 583 -20.77 -16.17 -26.12
CA VAL A 583 -20.73 -17.36 -25.29
C VAL A 583 -19.77 -17.09 -24.14
N PRO A 584 -20.18 -17.25 -22.86
CA PRO A 584 -19.30 -17.07 -21.72
C PRO A 584 -18.02 -17.89 -21.82
N GLN A 585 -16.87 -17.27 -21.67
CA GLN A 585 -15.56 -17.90 -21.75
C GLN A 585 -14.73 -17.62 -20.51
N GLN A 586 -14.21 -18.68 -19.89
CA GLN A 586 -13.31 -18.57 -18.77
C GLN A 586 -11.91 -18.16 -19.23
N ILE A 587 -11.34 -17.11 -18.61
CA ILE A 587 -9.98 -16.68 -18.88
C ILE A 587 -9.03 -17.65 -18.15
N ARG A 588 -8.12 -18.27 -18.89
CA ARG A 588 -6.98 -18.99 -18.31
C ARG A 588 -5.79 -18.06 -18.31
N LYS A 589 -5.37 -17.62 -17.14
CA LYS A 589 -4.11 -16.88 -16.96
C LYS A 589 -3.01 -17.86 -16.59
N ASP A 590 -1.85 -17.77 -17.25
CA ASP A 590 -0.67 -18.53 -16.85
C ASP A 590 -0.29 -18.21 -15.40
N ILE A 591 -0.05 -19.26 -14.61
CA ILE A 591 0.30 -19.18 -13.19
C ILE A 591 1.62 -18.41 -12.97
N LYS A 592 2.45 -18.30 -14.02
CA LYS A 592 3.75 -17.60 -14.00
C LYS A 592 3.69 -16.10 -14.29
N GLY A 593 2.50 -15.47 -14.39
CA GLY A 593 2.38 -14.04 -14.66
C GLY A 593 2.69 -13.16 -13.46
N ALA A 594 3.33 -12.02 -13.72
CA ALA A 594 3.54 -10.81 -12.92
C ALA A 594 4.12 -10.95 -11.48
N LEU A 595 3.58 -11.84 -10.64
CA LEU A 595 4.10 -12.04 -9.29
C LEU A 595 5.43 -12.83 -9.24
N SER A 596 5.76 -13.63 -10.27
CA SER A 596 7.00 -14.42 -10.27
C SER A 596 8.24 -13.53 -10.40
N GLY A 597 8.22 -12.49 -11.21
CA GLY A 597 9.33 -11.54 -11.34
C GLY A 597 9.55 -10.73 -10.06
N PHE A 598 8.47 -10.31 -9.41
CA PHE A 598 8.52 -9.61 -8.13
C PHE A 598 8.95 -10.54 -6.97
N MET A 599 8.48 -11.79 -6.96
CA MET A 599 8.91 -12.81 -5.97
C MET A 599 10.34 -13.31 -6.23
N ASP A 600 10.81 -13.31 -7.45
CA ASP A 600 12.19 -13.70 -7.77
C ASP A 600 13.16 -12.58 -7.38
N SER A 601 12.77 -11.31 -7.47
CA SER A 601 13.55 -10.19 -6.91
C SER A 601 13.56 -10.21 -5.37
N MET A 602 12.48 -10.60 -4.71
CA MET A 602 12.45 -10.79 -3.24
C MET A 602 13.28 -11.99 -2.78
N LYS A 603 13.33 -13.10 -3.53
CA LYS A 603 14.14 -14.29 -3.22
C LYS A 603 15.64 -14.08 -3.46
N SER A 604 16.01 -13.25 -4.43
CA SER A 604 17.41 -12.91 -4.68
C SER A 604 18.00 -12.05 -3.55
N ALA A 605 17.17 -11.26 -2.85
CA ALA A 605 17.57 -10.53 -1.66
C ALA A 605 17.86 -11.44 -0.44
N GLU A 606 17.15 -12.58 -0.31
CA GLU A 606 17.44 -13.56 0.75
C GLU A 606 18.74 -14.34 0.53
N SER A 607 19.19 -14.50 -0.71
CA SER A 607 20.39 -15.28 -1.06
C SER A 607 21.71 -14.48 -0.99
N SER A 608 21.67 -13.16 -0.86
CA SER A 608 22.83 -12.26 -0.88
C SER A 608 23.27 -11.74 0.47
N ALA A 609 22.72 -12.23 1.58
CA ALA A 609 23.21 -11.91 2.92
C ALA A 609 24.58 -12.59 3.15
N PRO A 610 25.65 -11.85 3.50
CA PRO A 610 26.95 -12.47 3.74
C PRO A 610 26.92 -13.31 5.02
N LEU A 611 27.34 -14.57 4.89
CA LEU A 611 27.61 -15.48 5.99
C LEU A 611 28.70 -14.89 6.90
N SER A 612 28.34 -14.17 7.96
CA SER A 612 29.26 -13.85 9.03
C SER A 612 29.32 -15.03 10.00
N THR A 613 30.45 -15.72 9.99
CA THR A 613 30.81 -16.71 10.99
C THR A 613 31.09 -16.03 12.33
N SER A 614 30.13 -16.08 13.25
CA SER A 614 30.45 -16.14 14.70
C SER A 614 29.30 -16.88 15.38
N GLN A 615 29.70 -18.04 15.92
CA GLN A 615 28.84 -18.87 16.76
C GLN A 615 28.57 -18.15 18.09
N THR A 616 27.33 -17.74 18.29
CA THR A 616 26.74 -17.63 19.63
C THR A 616 25.28 -18.02 19.51
N ARG A 617 24.91 -19.08 20.20
CA ARG A 617 23.56 -19.60 20.32
C ARG A 617 22.67 -18.53 20.94
N THR A 618 21.76 -17.97 20.16
CA THR A 618 20.57 -17.31 20.66
C THR A 618 19.36 -17.85 19.89
N THR A 619 18.34 -18.18 20.63
CA THR A 619 17.07 -18.73 20.18
C THR A 619 16.48 -17.88 19.06
N SER A 620 16.39 -18.45 17.85
CA SER A 620 15.79 -17.82 16.68
C SER A 620 14.28 -17.67 16.89
N THR A 621 13.83 -16.44 17.08
CA THR A 621 12.44 -16.07 16.78
C THR A 621 12.24 -16.09 15.27
N PRO A 622 11.17 -16.67 14.74
CA PRO A 622 10.94 -16.72 13.30
C PRO A 622 10.73 -15.30 12.74
N TYR A 623 11.41 -14.99 11.66
CA TYR A 623 11.26 -13.81 10.82
C TYR A 623 9.77 -13.56 10.49
N ARG A 624 9.27 -12.38 10.81
CA ARG A 624 7.92 -11.92 10.42
C ARG A 624 8.05 -10.82 9.37
N PRO A 625 7.59 -11.02 8.13
CA PRO A 625 7.61 -9.98 7.11
C PRO A 625 6.72 -8.80 7.50
N TYR A 626 7.07 -7.61 7.00
CA TYR A 626 6.27 -6.39 7.14
C TYR A 626 4.87 -6.60 6.59
N ILE A 627 3.88 -6.36 7.43
CA ILE A 627 2.49 -6.20 7.04
C ILE A 627 2.23 -4.68 7.08
N GLU A 628 1.85 -4.11 5.93
CA GLU A 628 1.29 -2.75 5.93
C GLU A 628 0.21 -2.69 7.02
N PRO A 629 0.23 -1.68 7.92
CA PRO A 629 -0.71 -1.67 9.02
C PRO A 629 -2.12 -1.76 8.45
N GLU A 630 -2.80 -2.84 8.80
CA GLU A 630 -4.23 -2.95 8.55
C GLU A 630 -4.91 -1.76 9.21
N PRO A 631 -6.04 -1.24 8.67
CA PRO A 631 -6.73 -0.13 9.27
C PRO A 631 -6.96 -0.44 10.75
N ALA A 632 -6.28 0.34 11.57
CA ALA A 632 -6.19 0.31 13.02
C ALA A 632 -6.92 -0.83 13.74
N ALA A 633 -6.24 -1.94 13.95
CA ALA A 633 -6.39 -2.64 15.20
C ALA A 633 -5.75 -1.71 16.26
N PHE A 634 -6.53 -1.07 17.09
CA PHE A 634 -6.12 -0.05 18.06
C PHE A 634 -5.17 -0.58 19.15
N ALA A 635 -4.97 -1.89 19.23
CA ALA A 635 -3.93 -2.49 20.04
C ALA A 635 -3.03 -3.35 19.17
N ALA A 636 -1.74 -3.03 19.15
CA ALA A 636 -0.76 -3.98 18.66
C ALA A 636 -0.90 -5.27 19.50
N ASP A 637 -1.16 -6.42 18.86
CA ASP A 637 -1.30 -7.73 19.49
C ASP A 637 -0.29 -8.07 20.61
N PRO A 638 0.99 -7.60 20.52
CA PRO A 638 1.96 -7.81 21.59
C PRO A 638 1.64 -7.09 22.89
N VAL A 639 0.87 -5.99 22.83
CA VAL A 639 0.51 -5.18 24.01
C VAL A 639 -0.58 -5.86 24.79
N VAL A 640 -1.66 -6.23 24.13
CA VAL A 640 -2.84 -6.87 24.75
C VAL A 640 -2.46 -8.21 25.36
N LYS A 641 -1.64 -9.01 24.69
CA LYS A 641 -1.12 -10.29 25.21
C LYS A 641 -0.30 -10.18 26.49
N ARG A 642 0.31 -9.03 26.77
CA ARG A 642 1.12 -8.77 27.96
C ARG A 642 0.38 -8.04 29.08
N MET A 643 -0.83 -7.55 28.84
CA MET A 643 -1.65 -6.89 29.86
C MET A 643 -2.04 -7.87 30.96
N THR A 644 -2.01 -7.40 32.20
CA THR A 644 -2.59 -8.15 33.33
C THR A 644 -4.12 -8.11 33.27
N ARG A 645 -4.80 -9.08 33.88
CA ARG A 645 -6.27 -9.14 33.97
C ARG A 645 -6.89 -7.79 34.36
N LYS A 646 -6.34 -7.15 35.40
CA LYS A 646 -6.81 -5.85 35.90
C LYS A 646 -6.64 -4.69 34.91
N GLN A 647 -5.62 -4.79 34.07
CA GLN A 647 -5.35 -3.80 32.99
C GLN A 647 -6.29 -4.02 31.82
N LEU A 648 -6.60 -5.28 31.46
CA LEU A 648 -7.57 -5.61 30.43
C LEU A 648 -8.97 -5.15 30.84
N GLU A 649 -9.41 -5.42 32.07
CA GLU A 649 -10.70 -4.95 32.61
C GLU A 649 -10.82 -3.41 32.56
N LYS A 650 -9.74 -2.71 32.90
CA LYS A 650 -9.70 -1.26 32.80
C LYS A 650 -9.77 -0.77 31.35
N SER A 651 -8.99 -1.36 30.46
CA SER A 651 -9.01 -1.00 29.02
C SER A 651 -10.35 -1.26 28.37
N ILE A 652 -11.04 -2.35 28.75
CA ILE A 652 -12.42 -2.64 28.30
C ILE A 652 -13.38 -1.53 28.76
N ALA A 653 -13.26 -1.09 30.02
CA ALA A 653 -14.10 -0.01 30.54
C ALA A 653 -13.85 1.32 29.82
N ASP A 654 -12.58 1.70 29.66
CA ASP A 654 -12.18 2.96 29.01
C ASP A 654 -12.60 2.95 27.51
N THR A 655 -12.41 1.83 26.80
CA THR A 655 -12.81 1.68 25.38
C THR A 655 -14.33 1.67 25.22
N THR A 656 -15.06 1.14 26.22
CA THR A 656 -16.54 1.15 26.22
C THR A 656 -17.08 2.57 26.37
N GLU A 657 -16.41 3.42 27.14
CA GLU A 657 -16.77 4.82 27.30
C GLU A 657 -16.53 5.60 26.00
N LEU A 658 -15.38 5.38 25.35
CA LEU A 658 -15.07 5.95 24.04
C LEU A 658 -16.05 5.50 22.95
N MET A 659 -16.45 4.25 22.94
CA MET A 659 -17.47 3.73 22.02
C MET A 659 -18.82 4.45 22.20
N LYS A 660 -19.24 4.66 23.45
CA LYS A 660 -20.50 5.38 23.76
C LYS A 660 -20.41 6.86 23.36
N GLU A 661 -19.26 7.48 23.54
CA GLU A 661 -19.04 8.86 23.17
C GLU A 661 -19.05 9.03 21.64
N ALA A 662 -18.37 8.14 20.89
CA ALA A 662 -18.40 8.13 19.43
C ALA A 662 -19.83 7.90 18.90
N ALA A 663 -20.59 6.95 19.49
CA ALA A 663 -21.98 6.72 19.11
C ALA A 663 -22.88 7.94 19.40
N LYS A 664 -22.64 8.65 20.49
CA LYS A 664 -23.36 9.89 20.82
C LYS A 664 -23.08 11.03 19.84
N ASN A 665 -21.85 11.06 19.31
CA ASN A 665 -21.43 12.01 18.30
C ASN A 665 -21.78 11.59 16.86
N LEU A 666 -22.55 10.50 16.68
CA LEU A 666 -22.96 9.91 15.41
C LEU A 666 -21.78 9.40 14.56
N ASP A 667 -20.60 9.23 15.14
CA ASP A 667 -19.45 8.61 14.50
C ASP A 667 -19.54 7.07 14.60
N PHE A 668 -20.42 6.52 13.79
CA PHE A 668 -20.70 5.07 13.81
C PHE A 668 -19.51 4.23 13.36
N LEU A 669 -18.59 4.78 12.56
CA LEU A 669 -17.40 4.09 12.12
C LEU A 669 -16.43 3.90 13.30
N GLN A 670 -16.20 4.96 14.05
CA GLN A 670 -15.33 4.92 15.22
C GLN A 670 -15.96 4.14 16.37
N ALA A 671 -17.27 4.21 16.53
CA ALA A 671 -18.00 3.38 17.49
C ALA A 671 -17.90 1.88 17.15
N ALA A 672 -17.96 1.51 15.87
CA ALA A 672 -17.76 0.13 15.43
C ALA A 672 -16.32 -0.37 15.68
N GLN A 673 -15.31 0.45 15.45
CA GLN A 673 -13.92 0.14 15.75
C GLN A 673 -13.70 -0.13 17.25
N TYR A 674 -14.23 0.75 18.10
CA TYR A 674 -14.15 0.55 19.56
C TYR A 674 -14.89 -0.69 20.03
N ARG A 675 -16.05 -1.02 19.42
CA ARG A 675 -16.78 -2.25 19.72
C ARG A 675 -15.93 -3.49 19.39
N ASP A 676 -15.30 -3.49 18.21
CA ASP A 676 -14.51 -4.62 17.77
C ASP A 676 -13.24 -4.78 18.64
N GLU A 677 -12.69 -3.66 19.13
CA GLU A 677 -11.61 -3.68 20.12
C GLU A 677 -12.06 -4.22 21.49
N ILE A 678 -13.25 -3.85 21.95
CA ILE A 678 -13.82 -4.40 23.21
C ILE A 678 -13.94 -5.91 23.12
N VAL A 679 -14.47 -6.44 22.02
CA VAL A 679 -14.60 -7.90 21.81
C VAL A 679 -13.24 -8.57 21.91
N ARG A 680 -12.22 -8.01 21.26
CA ARG A 680 -10.88 -8.54 21.28
C ARG A 680 -10.22 -8.51 22.67
N LEU A 681 -10.40 -7.41 23.41
CA LEU A 681 -9.91 -7.31 24.78
C LEU A 681 -10.62 -8.30 25.73
N GLN A 682 -11.90 -8.59 25.47
CA GLN A 682 -12.68 -9.60 26.22
C GLN A 682 -12.18 -11.02 25.92
N GLU A 683 -11.90 -11.36 24.66
CA GLU A 683 -11.32 -12.64 24.27
C GLU A 683 -9.95 -12.88 24.95
N GLU A 684 -9.09 -11.86 24.97
CA GLU A 684 -7.81 -11.95 25.68
C GLU A 684 -7.96 -12.03 27.21
N LEU A 685 -9.01 -11.43 27.77
CA LEU A 685 -9.33 -11.54 29.19
C LEU A 685 -9.78 -12.96 29.54
N GLU A 686 -10.63 -13.58 28.71
CA GLU A 686 -11.08 -14.97 28.86
C GLU A 686 -9.93 -15.98 28.66
N GLY A 687 -9.02 -15.72 27.76
CA GLY A 687 -7.83 -16.57 27.51
C GLY A 687 -6.80 -16.56 28.66
N LYS A 688 -7.00 -15.71 29.69
CA LYS A 688 -6.13 -15.61 30.88
C LYS A 688 -6.77 -16.24 32.15
N GLU A 689 -7.88 -16.99 32.01
CA GLU A 689 -8.33 -17.92 33.03
C GLU A 689 -7.51 -19.21 32.98
#